data_2fa723b0bd3dc29e63436e67770afd1b
#
_entry.id   2fa723b0bd3dc29e63436e67770afd1b
#
_cell.length_a   1.000
_cell.length_b   1.000
_cell.length_c   1.000
_cell.angle_alpha   90.00
_cell.angle_beta   90.00
_cell.angle_gamma   90.00
#
_symmetry.space_group_name_H-M   'P 1'
#
loop_
_entity.id
_entity.type
_entity.pdbx_description
1 polymer ?
#
loop_
_entity_poly.entity_id
_entity_poly.type
_entity_poly.pdbx_seq_one_letter_code
_entity_poly.pdbx_strand_id
1 'polypeptide(L)'
;MDTDIIIPIYNAFDFTKKCIETVIEHTDLTKHTLLLINDKSTDQRILPLLNLFTTEYPSLNITIINNESNQGFVRTVNIGMQHSSRDVVLLNSDTEVTKNWLPKIQKCAYSKAAIATVTPLSNNATLASVPDFMSENTIPSDFTIEEYAGIVERCSMNLFPEIPTANGFCMYIKREAINNIGLFDEKTFGKGYGEENDFSYRCLQAGYRHLLCDNTYIYHKGTQSFSQEKTELINSHLQILKSRYPSCVENTESFVQQNPISDIQLNIRYAINSHSKKNVLIVIHDFKEAEKKNIGGTTLHVHDLITNMKEEFNFHVLYYSDDDFKYHVTSFLPFDKITSTLGAYSQYTTLNLYNDTFNRDIKILIDTLKIDLIHIHHLKHMYLDIFKAAKERSIPVIYTLHDFYSICPSVKLFNKETFLCNYANAAGCGSCIAKTFNLNINFIPLWRKEFYENLKTVKKIIVPSYSTKNIFLNTYKDLTIEVVEHGYDKINGNPNNDNPDKKKNKKFNIAFIGYITEEKGLKYLEELIEKVKGTDINVHLFGQTTNKKCNKNKKNYVYHGKYIQQDLPNLLLENDIKLICLLSMWPETYSYTLSESLISEIPVISFDLGAIAERVKKADVGWILPINSTLDDIFKLISTIKSAPQEYKQKVERIRHLLKNMKSLKDMGNEYTEIYNKTINVFPVKNHDIYYIQSRNEFYRKGKETPTLDLKEEKKEYKRVKHIIKSSVPLKQAFNEVQNFRHTYTNSKCRNKIFFKFIWYRILRINI
;
A
#
# COMPACT_ATOMS: atom_id res chain seq x y z
N MET A 1 -28.25 -18.44 30.96
CA MET A 1 -27.64 -19.57 31.66
C MET A 1 -26.71 -19.02 32.71
N ASP A 2 -26.81 -19.54 33.94
CA ASP A 2 -25.96 -19.08 35.00
C ASP A 2 -24.57 -19.67 34.83
N THR A 3 -23.54 -18.91 35.11
CA THR A 3 -22.13 -19.30 34.93
C THR A 3 -21.33 -18.84 36.13
N ASP A 4 -20.40 -19.63 36.55
CA ASP A 4 -19.49 -19.27 37.66
C ASP A 4 -18.13 -18.83 37.05
N ILE A 5 -17.67 -17.63 37.44
CA ILE A 5 -16.41 -17.04 36.97
C ILE A 5 -15.36 -17.32 38.04
N ILE A 6 -14.34 -18.07 37.69
CA ILE A 6 -13.28 -18.51 38.58
C ILE A 6 -12.02 -17.70 38.32
N ILE A 7 -11.58 -16.92 39.29
CA ILE A 7 -10.33 -16.15 39.24
C ILE A 7 -9.35 -16.73 40.25
N PRO A 8 -8.32 -17.46 39.81
CA PRO A 8 -7.22 -17.88 40.68
C PRO A 8 -6.31 -16.67 40.96
N ILE A 9 -6.01 -16.40 42.18
CA ILE A 9 -5.30 -15.20 42.66
C ILE A 9 -4.04 -15.58 43.40
N TYR A 10 -2.89 -15.14 42.93
CA TYR A 10 -1.63 -15.18 43.64
C TYR A 10 -0.85 -13.90 43.46
N ASN A 11 -0.84 -13.02 44.47
CA ASN A 11 -0.20 -11.70 44.43
C ASN A 11 -0.78 -10.76 43.33
N ALA A 12 0.07 -9.96 42.64
CA ALA A 12 -0.31 -9.07 41.54
C ALA A 12 -1.48 -8.13 41.88
N PHE A 13 -1.38 -7.40 42.98
CA PHE A 13 -2.45 -6.60 43.57
C PHE A 13 -3.18 -5.69 42.59
N ASP A 14 -2.45 -4.85 41.84
CA ASP A 14 -3.06 -3.85 40.95
C ASP A 14 -3.80 -4.51 39.78
N PHE A 15 -3.26 -5.59 39.19
CA PHE A 15 -3.93 -6.34 38.12
C PHE A 15 -5.16 -7.08 38.65
N THR A 16 -5.04 -7.76 39.80
CA THR A 16 -6.14 -8.45 40.43
C THR A 16 -7.29 -7.49 40.75
N LYS A 17 -6.99 -6.32 41.29
CA LYS A 17 -7.97 -5.27 41.56
C LYS A 17 -8.71 -4.88 40.29
N LYS A 18 -7.97 -4.55 39.23
CA LYS A 18 -8.55 -4.10 37.95
C LYS A 18 -9.38 -5.20 37.30
N CYS A 19 -8.94 -6.44 37.31
CA CYS A 19 -9.69 -7.59 36.81
C CYS A 19 -11.04 -7.72 37.49
N ILE A 20 -11.08 -7.70 38.84
CA ILE A 20 -12.32 -7.81 39.58
C ILE A 20 -13.25 -6.62 39.33
N GLU A 21 -12.72 -5.39 39.27
CA GLU A 21 -13.48 -4.19 38.96
C GLU A 21 -14.19 -4.31 37.60
N THR A 22 -13.47 -4.74 36.55
CA THR A 22 -14.07 -4.90 35.20
C THR A 22 -15.10 -6.02 35.15
N VAL A 23 -14.90 -7.13 35.88
CA VAL A 23 -15.90 -8.20 36.00
C VAL A 23 -17.17 -7.69 36.67
N ILE A 24 -17.06 -6.93 37.78
CA ILE A 24 -18.22 -6.33 38.47
C ILE A 24 -18.96 -5.34 37.55
N GLU A 25 -18.23 -4.51 36.80
CA GLU A 25 -18.80 -3.52 35.90
C GLU A 25 -19.54 -4.14 34.72
N HIS A 26 -18.99 -5.22 34.12
CA HIS A 26 -19.46 -5.76 32.86
C HIS A 26 -20.20 -7.10 32.96
N THR A 27 -20.54 -7.55 34.16
CA THR A 27 -21.21 -8.83 34.42
C THR A 27 -22.38 -8.70 35.39
N ASP A 28 -23.53 -9.29 35.04
CA ASP A 28 -24.68 -9.35 35.93
C ASP A 28 -24.43 -10.43 37.06
N LEU A 29 -23.71 -10.02 38.09
CA LEU A 29 -23.40 -10.88 39.22
C LEU A 29 -24.59 -11.15 40.15
N THR A 30 -25.79 -10.71 39.81
CA THR A 30 -27.02 -11.19 40.47
C THR A 30 -27.45 -12.57 39.97
N LYS A 31 -27.01 -12.94 38.73
CA LYS A 31 -27.29 -14.23 38.10
C LYS A 31 -26.06 -15.14 38.09
N HIS A 32 -24.89 -14.55 37.82
CA HIS A 32 -23.62 -15.23 37.75
C HIS A 32 -22.90 -15.16 39.10
N THR A 33 -22.01 -16.11 39.38
CA THR A 33 -21.21 -16.09 40.62
C THR A 33 -19.74 -15.79 40.28
N LEU A 34 -19.14 -14.90 41.06
CA LEU A 34 -17.70 -14.63 41.02
C LEU A 34 -17.00 -15.39 42.14
N LEU A 35 -16.19 -16.40 41.76
CA LEU A 35 -15.38 -17.20 42.67
C LEU A 35 -13.95 -16.66 42.68
N LEU A 36 -13.57 -15.97 43.76
CA LEU A 36 -12.23 -15.44 44.00
C LEU A 36 -11.43 -16.45 44.82
N ILE A 37 -10.45 -17.12 44.24
CA ILE A 37 -9.67 -18.14 44.89
C ILE A 37 -8.27 -17.61 45.19
N ASN A 38 -8.04 -17.23 46.44
CA ASN A 38 -6.74 -16.79 46.94
C ASN A 38 -5.83 -17.98 47.21
N ASP A 39 -4.82 -18.17 46.35
CA ASP A 39 -3.86 -19.27 46.49
C ASP A 39 -2.72 -18.94 47.49
N LYS A 40 -3.11 -18.50 48.68
CA LYS A 40 -2.18 -18.12 49.74
C LYS A 40 -1.22 -17.01 49.32
N SER A 41 -1.74 -15.94 48.73
CA SER A 41 -0.94 -14.76 48.35
C SER A 41 -0.05 -14.29 49.49
N THR A 42 1.19 -13.97 49.18
CA THR A 42 2.17 -13.39 50.12
C THR A 42 2.04 -11.87 50.25
N ASP A 43 1.43 -11.22 49.25
CA ASP A 43 1.08 -9.78 49.29
C ASP A 43 -0.10 -9.59 50.29
N GLN A 44 0.19 -8.97 51.41
CA GLN A 44 -0.79 -8.75 52.48
C GLN A 44 -1.97 -7.87 52.09
N ARG A 45 -1.90 -7.16 50.96
CA ARG A 45 -2.98 -6.32 50.46
C ARG A 45 -4.09 -7.12 49.78
N ILE A 46 -3.83 -8.34 49.34
CA ILE A 46 -4.79 -9.14 48.52
C ILE A 46 -6.03 -9.49 49.39
N LEU A 47 -5.86 -10.13 50.54
CA LEU A 47 -7.03 -10.55 51.31
C LEU A 47 -7.91 -9.39 51.78
N PRO A 48 -7.39 -8.24 52.24
CA PRO A 48 -8.18 -7.05 52.49
C PRO A 48 -8.92 -6.54 51.25
N LEU A 49 -8.28 -6.57 50.06
CA LEU A 49 -8.92 -6.19 48.82
C LEU A 49 -10.14 -7.08 48.50
N LEU A 50 -9.97 -8.41 48.59
CA LEU A 50 -11.07 -9.34 48.30
C LEU A 50 -12.25 -9.13 49.27
N ASN A 51 -11.97 -8.95 50.55
CA ASN A 51 -13.00 -8.67 51.57
C ASN A 51 -13.69 -7.32 51.34
N LEU A 52 -12.98 -6.33 50.81
CA LEU A 52 -13.56 -5.02 50.46
C LEU A 52 -14.67 -5.19 49.42
N PHE A 53 -14.43 -5.94 48.34
CA PHE A 53 -15.42 -6.16 47.28
C PHE A 53 -16.70 -6.85 47.79
N THR A 54 -16.58 -7.85 48.70
CA THR A 54 -17.77 -8.48 49.30
C THR A 54 -18.52 -7.54 50.23
N THR A 55 -17.83 -6.59 50.86
CA THR A 55 -18.43 -5.60 51.75
C THR A 55 -19.09 -4.45 50.97
N GLU A 56 -18.46 -3.98 49.93
CA GLU A 56 -18.99 -2.88 49.06
C GLU A 56 -20.15 -3.34 48.20
N TYR A 57 -20.16 -4.61 47.78
CA TYR A 57 -21.17 -5.17 46.88
C TYR A 57 -21.93 -6.36 47.52
N PRO A 58 -22.63 -6.18 48.63
CA PRO A 58 -23.28 -7.28 49.35
C PRO A 58 -24.45 -7.94 48.62
N SER A 59 -24.97 -7.31 47.58
CA SER A 59 -26.05 -7.85 46.75
C SER A 59 -25.56 -8.71 45.60
N LEU A 60 -24.24 -8.75 45.34
CA LEU A 60 -23.66 -9.52 44.25
C LEU A 60 -23.19 -10.91 44.77
N ASN A 61 -23.29 -11.90 43.87
CA ASN A 61 -22.86 -13.25 44.18
C ASN A 61 -21.32 -13.36 44.08
N ILE A 62 -20.60 -12.88 45.09
CA ILE A 62 -19.14 -12.96 45.21
C ILE A 62 -18.77 -13.93 46.34
N THR A 63 -17.98 -14.95 46.06
CA THR A 63 -17.51 -15.95 47.01
C THR A 63 -15.97 -15.95 47.01
N ILE A 64 -15.41 -15.89 48.23
CA ILE A 64 -13.96 -15.97 48.44
C ILE A 64 -13.60 -17.35 49.00
N ILE A 65 -12.65 -18.01 48.35
CA ILE A 65 -12.04 -19.25 48.78
C ILE A 65 -10.57 -18.97 49.10
N ASN A 66 -10.11 -19.31 50.29
CA ASN A 66 -8.71 -19.15 50.71
C ASN A 66 -8.05 -20.52 50.84
N ASN A 67 -7.02 -20.79 50.05
CA ASN A 67 -6.22 -21.98 50.19
C ASN A 67 -5.32 -21.89 51.45
N GLU A 68 -5.15 -22.97 52.16
CA GLU A 68 -4.30 -23.03 53.37
C GLU A 68 -2.81 -22.87 53.06
N SER A 69 -2.40 -23.33 51.87
CA SER A 69 -1.05 -23.20 51.32
C SER A 69 -1.12 -22.89 49.82
N ASN A 70 -0.04 -22.41 49.23
CA ASN A 70 0.04 -22.23 47.78
C ASN A 70 -0.07 -23.59 47.08
N GLN A 71 -1.14 -23.81 46.34
CA GLN A 71 -1.47 -25.07 45.65
C GLN A 71 -1.01 -25.06 44.20
N GLY A 72 -0.67 -23.88 43.64
CA GLY A 72 -0.40 -23.64 42.23
C GLY A 72 -1.66 -23.49 41.39
N PHE A 73 -1.46 -23.00 40.17
CA PHE A 73 -2.55 -22.61 39.29
C PHE A 73 -3.55 -23.75 39.03
N VAL A 74 -3.07 -24.92 38.61
CA VAL A 74 -3.91 -26.05 38.15
C VAL A 74 -4.83 -26.55 39.29
N ARG A 75 -4.29 -26.73 40.47
CA ARG A 75 -5.09 -27.18 41.59
C ARG A 75 -6.06 -26.11 42.09
N THR A 76 -5.66 -24.85 42.03
CA THR A 76 -6.52 -23.72 42.43
C THR A 76 -7.73 -23.61 41.51
N VAL A 77 -7.57 -23.72 40.17
CA VAL A 77 -8.72 -23.72 39.24
C VAL A 77 -9.57 -24.99 39.39
N ASN A 78 -8.96 -26.15 39.66
CA ASN A 78 -9.69 -27.39 39.95
C ASN A 78 -10.60 -27.27 41.18
N ILE A 79 -10.14 -26.62 42.25
CA ILE A 79 -10.96 -26.32 43.43
C ILE A 79 -12.19 -25.50 43.01
N GLY A 80 -12.01 -24.47 42.18
CA GLY A 80 -13.13 -23.68 41.69
C GLY A 80 -14.10 -24.47 40.82
N MET A 81 -13.59 -25.31 39.90
CA MET A 81 -14.41 -26.18 39.07
C MET A 81 -15.19 -27.22 39.84
N GLN A 82 -14.62 -27.74 40.95
CA GLN A 82 -15.32 -28.65 41.87
C GLN A 82 -16.38 -27.97 42.71
N HIS A 83 -16.14 -26.73 43.11
CA HIS A 83 -17.09 -25.92 43.87
C HIS A 83 -18.34 -25.57 43.01
N SER A 84 -18.20 -25.41 41.72
CA SER A 84 -19.27 -25.09 40.80
C SER A 84 -20.03 -26.33 40.34
N SER A 85 -21.33 -26.16 40.13
CA SER A 85 -22.20 -27.13 39.42
C SER A 85 -22.67 -26.61 38.05
N ARG A 86 -22.25 -25.41 37.65
CA ARG A 86 -22.65 -24.68 36.42
C ARG A 86 -21.55 -24.75 35.40
N ASP A 87 -21.81 -24.19 34.23
CA ASP A 87 -20.72 -23.84 33.30
C ASP A 87 -19.75 -22.87 33.96
N VAL A 88 -18.50 -22.93 33.66
CA VAL A 88 -17.48 -22.08 34.29
C VAL A 88 -16.71 -21.26 33.28
N VAL A 89 -16.22 -20.10 33.72
CA VAL A 89 -15.16 -19.35 33.01
C VAL A 89 -13.92 -19.34 33.90
N LEU A 90 -12.84 -19.91 33.45
CA LEU A 90 -11.52 -19.67 34.06
C LEU A 90 -11.01 -18.35 33.53
N LEU A 91 -10.68 -17.41 34.39
CA LEU A 91 -10.24 -16.05 34.04
C LEU A 91 -8.99 -15.68 34.82
N ASN A 92 -7.90 -15.37 34.11
CA ASN A 92 -6.67 -14.94 34.76
C ASN A 92 -6.85 -13.59 35.47
N SER A 93 -6.19 -13.43 36.61
CA SER A 93 -6.26 -12.20 37.44
C SER A 93 -5.57 -10.97 36.82
N ASP A 94 -4.89 -11.11 35.69
CA ASP A 94 -4.24 -10.04 34.92
C ASP A 94 -4.98 -9.70 33.64
N THR A 95 -6.30 -9.93 33.60
CA THR A 95 -7.20 -9.64 32.49
C THR A 95 -8.12 -8.47 32.80
N GLU A 96 -8.59 -7.80 31.74
CA GLU A 96 -9.68 -6.80 31.80
C GLU A 96 -10.77 -7.21 30.82
N VAL A 97 -11.95 -7.54 31.36
CA VAL A 97 -13.12 -7.92 30.54
C VAL A 97 -13.85 -6.69 30.02
N THR A 98 -14.59 -6.84 28.91
CA THR A 98 -15.23 -5.74 28.19
C THR A 98 -16.75 -5.92 28.16
N LYS A 99 -17.47 -4.88 27.74
CA LYS A 99 -18.93 -4.86 27.71
C LYS A 99 -19.54 -6.07 27.01
N ASN A 100 -20.53 -6.69 27.65
CA ASN A 100 -21.26 -7.86 27.15
C ASN A 100 -20.38 -9.09 26.81
N TRP A 101 -19.20 -9.22 27.39
CA TRP A 101 -18.28 -10.31 27.10
C TRP A 101 -18.88 -11.69 27.39
N LEU A 102 -19.45 -11.91 28.56
CA LEU A 102 -19.98 -13.21 28.99
C LEU A 102 -21.20 -13.66 28.15
N PRO A 103 -22.23 -12.84 27.92
CA PRO A 103 -23.32 -13.21 27.02
C PRO A 103 -22.88 -13.57 25.59
N LYS A 104 -21.85 -12.90 25.05
CA LYS A 104 -21.30 -13.24 23.72
C LYS A 104 -20.59 -14.60 23.73
N ILE A 105 -19.78 -14.87 24.74
CA ILE A 105 -19.12 -16.17 24.92
C ILE A 105 -20.15 -17.29 25.09
N GLN A 106 -21.18 -17.09 25.92
CA GLN A 106 -22.29 -18.05 26.09
C GLN A 106 -23.00 -18.33 24.76
N LYS A 107 -23.32 -17.28 23.99
CA LYS A 107 -23.94 -17.46 22.65
C LYS A 107 -23.05 -18.27 21.72
N CYS A 108 -21.73 -18.03 21.73
CA CYS A 108 -20.77 -18.81 20.98
C CYS A 108 -20.75 -20.28 21.45
N ALA A 109 -20.71 -20.56 22.75
CA ALA A 109 -20.66 -21.89 23.33
C ALA A 109 -21.88 -22.76 22.95
N TYR A 110 -23.01 -22.13 22.75
CA TYR A 110 -24.27 -22.82 22.39
C TYR A 110 -24.67 -22.66 20.92
N SER A 111 -23.77 -22.13 20.07
CA SER A 111 -24.02 -21.93 18.63
C SER A 111 -23.98 -23.24 17.82
N LYS A 112 -23.26 -24.25 18.31
CA LYS A 112 -23.04 -25.54 17.63
C LYS A 112 -23.13 -26.68 18.65
N ALA A 113 -23.39 -27.89 18.17
CA ALA A 113 -23.38 -29.09 19.01
C ALA A 113 -21.96 -29.50 19.43
N ALA A 114 -21.85 -30.25 20.51
CA ALA A 114 -20.61 -30.84 21.01
C ALA A 114 -19.46 -29.84 21.25
N ILE A 115 -19.78 -28.64 21.69
CA ILE A 115 -18.75 -27.65 22.11
C ILE A 115 -18.40 -27.89 23.56
N ALA A 116 -17.11 -28.07 23.86
CA ALA A 116 -16.57 -28.14 25.22
C ALA A 116 -16.17 -26.79 25.76
N THR A 117 -15.41 -26.03 24.97
CA THR A 117 -14.82 -24.76 25.43
C THR A 117 -14.95 -23.63 24.40
N VAL A 118 -14.86 -22.39 24.89
CA VAL A 118 -14.79 -21.18 24.08
C VAL A 118 -13.69 -20.28 24.61
N THR A 119 -12.87 -19.74 23.69
CA THR A 119 -11.83 -18.75 23.97
C THR A 119 -12.17 -17.46 23.25
N PRO A 120 -12.16 -16.27 23.88
CA PRO A 120 -12.30 -14.98 23.20
C PRO A 120 -10.98 -14.54 22.57
N LEU A 121 -11.03 -13.51 21.70
CA LEU A 121 -9.86 -12.82 21.16
C LEU A 121 -9.16 -11.99 22.26
N SER A 122 -7.85 -11.82 22.14
CA SER A 122 -7.05 -10.99 23.04
C SER A 122 -5.83 -10.38 22.31
N ASN A 123 -5.19 -9.42 22.99
CA ASN A 123 -3.87 -8.94 22.55
C ASN A 123 -2.75 -9.95 22.79
N ASN A 124 -2.90 -10.84 23.77
CA ASN A 124 -1.86 -11.80 24.18
C ASN A 124 -2.48 -13.15 24.55
N ALA A 125 -2.74 -13.98 23.55
CA ALA A 125 -3.41 -15.28 23.71
C ALA A 125 -3.02 -16.30 22.62
N THR A 126 -1.77 -16.33 22.18
CA THR A 126 -1.27 -17.28 21.19
C THR A 126 -2.21 -17.43 19.97
N LEU A 127 -2.95 -18.55 19.84
CA LEU A 127 -3.90 -18.81 18.75
C LEU A 127 -5.06 -17.81 18.67
N ALA A 128 -5.39 -17.13 19.77
CA ALA A 128 -6.46 -16.14 19.83
C ALA A 128 -5.92 -14.68 19.80
N SER A 129 -4.63 -14.49 19.51
CA SER A 129 -4.02 -13.16 19.46
C SER A 129 -4.43 -12.36 18.21
N VAL A 130 -4.77 -11.08 18.41
CA VAL A 130 -5.13 -10.12 17.37
C VAL A 130 -4.50 -8.75 17.66
N PRO A 131 -4.15 -7.97 16.59
CA PRO A 131 -4.28 -8.24 15.16
C PRO A 131 -3.17 -9.13 14.61
N ASP A 132 -2.06 -9.32 15.31
CA ASP A 132 -0.94 -10.17 14.90
C ASP A 132 -1.02 -11.54 15.57
N PHE A 133 -1.01 -12.59 14.72
CA PHE A 133 -1.13 -13.97 15.13
C PHE A 133 0.10 -14.44 15.92
N MET A 134 -0.12 -15.23 16.99
CA MET A 134 0.94 -15.78 17.82
C MET A 134 1.88 -14.71 18.42
N SER A 135 1.39 -13.49 18.56
CA SER A 135 2.18 -12.35 19.03
C SER A 135 1.54 -11.70 20.26
N GLU A 136 2.36 -11.04 21.06
CA GLU A 136 1.90 -10.06 22.02
C GLU A 136 1.67 -8.74 21.27
N ASN A 137 0.43 -8.25 21.29
CA ASN A 137 0.02 -7.05 20.59
C ASN A 137 -0.19 -5.91 21.58
N THR A 138 0.19 -4.70 21.20
CA THR A 138 -0.12 -3.50 21.98
C THR A 138 -1.37 -2.83 21.40
N ILE A 139 -2.27 -2.37 22.27
CA ILE A 139 -3.37 -1.50 21.84
C ILE A 139 -2.74 -0.14 21.46
N PRO A 140 -3.03 0.41 20.26
CA PRO A 140 -2.58 1.75 19.91
C PRO A 140 -3.03 2.80 20.93
N SER A 141 -2.17 3.79 21.20
CA SER A 141 -2.36 4.78 22.29
C SER A 141 -3.60 5.66 22.17
N ASP A 142 -4.18 5.74 20.99
CA ASP A 142 -5.40 6.49 20.64
C ASP A 142 -6.68 5.69 20.88
N PHE A 143 -6.59 4.45 21.43
CA PHE A 143 -7.76 3.63 21.79
C PHE A 143 -7.75 3.25 23.25
N THR A 144 -8.90 3.32 23.86
CA THR A 144 -9.19 2.62 25.11
C THR A 144 -9.43 1.13 24.84
N ILE A 145 -9.34 0.28 25.88
CA ILE A 145 -9.66 -1.16 25.78
C ILE A 145 -11.11 -1.36 25.28
N GLU A 146 -12.06 -0.56 25.74
CA GLU A 146 -13.47 -0.64 25.34
C GLU A 146 -13.67 -0.23 23.87
N GLU A 147 -13.02 0.82 23.40
CA GLU A 147 -13.08 1.22 22.00
C GLU A 147 -12.51 0.16 21.09
N TYR A 148 -11.38 -0.45 21.49
CA TYR A 148 -10.76 -1.52 20.75
C TYR A 148 -11.66 -2.77 20.71
N ALA A 149 -12.24 -3.18 21.84
CA ALA A 149 -13.22 -4.25 21.92
C ALA A 149 -14.45 -3.98 21.04
N GLY A 150 -14.92 -2.74 21.02
CA GLY A 150 -15.99 -2.29 20.13
C GLY A 150 -15.65 -2.42 18.64
N ILE A 151 -14.40 -2.19 18.24
CA ILE A 151 -13.93 -2.43 16.88
C ILE A 151 -13.97 -3.93 16.55
N VAL A 152 -13.42 -4.77 17.43
CA VAL A 152 -13.42 -6.24 17.26
C VAL A 152 -14.85 -6.75 17.08
N GLU A 153 -15.79 -6.31 17.91
CA GLU A 153 -17.19 -6.70 17.82
C GLU A 153 -17.82 -6.28 16.49
N ARG A 154 -17.64 -5.01 16.07
CA ARG A 154 -18.23 -4.48 14.83
C ARG A 154 -17.69 -5.10 13.56
N CYS A 155 -16.43 -5.53 13.53
CA CYS A 155 -15.85 -6.18 12.35
C CYS A 155 -15.91 -7.71 12.38
N SER A 156 -16.47 -8.31 13.43
CA SER A 156 -16.70 -9.75 13.48
C SER A 156 -17.78 -10.18 12.49
N MET A 157 -17.53 -11.32 11.85
CA MET A 157 -18.52 -12.01 11.02
C MET A 157 -19.30 -13.07 11.80
N ASN A 158 -19.09 -13.20 13.11
CA ASN A 158 -19.64 -14.23 13.98
C ASN A 158 -19.43 -15.68 13.43
N LEU A 159 -18.24 -15.94 12.93
CA LEU A 159 -17.89 -17.21 12.31
C LEU A 159 -17.73 -18.33 13.35
N PHE A 160 -17.31 -17.96 14.55
CA PHE A 160 -16.99 -18.88 15.64
C PHE A 160 -16.18 -20.08 15.12
N PRO A 161 -14.94 -19.83 14.58
CA PRO A 161 -14.12 -20.87 14.00
C PRO A 161 -13.70 -21.88 15.07
N GLU A 162 -13.50 -23.13 14.63
CA GLU A 162 -12.94 -24.18 15.47
C GLU A 162 -11.44 -23.93 15.66
N ILE A 163 -10.97 -24.12 16.90
CA ILE A 163 -9.56 -24.04 17.28
C ILE A 163 -9.11 -25.37 17.88
N PRO A 164 -7.85 -25.79 17.69
CA PRO A 164 -7.38 -27.10 18.15
C PRO A 164 -7.23 -27.21 19.66
N THR A 165 -7.10 -26.09 20.35
CA THR A 165 -6.97 -26.01 21.82
C THR A 165 -7.50 -24.68 22.32
N ALA A 166 -8.08 -24.67 23.52
CA ALA A 166 -8.46 -23.46 24.21
C ALA A 166 -7.22 -22.75 24.79
N ASN A 167 -7.38 -21.50 25.22
CA ASN A 167 -6.32 -20.75 25.90
C ASN A 167 -6.76 -20.38 27.33
N GLY A 168 -5.88 -20.64 28.27
CA GLY A 168 -6.15 -20.53 29.70
C GLY A 168 -6.35 -19.13 30.27
N PHE A 169 -6.00 -18.05 29.51
CA PHE A 169 -6.18 -16.68 30.02
C PHE A 169 -7.66 -16.34 30.25
N CYS A 170 -8.55 -16.85 29.40
CA CYS A 170 -10.00 -16.80 29.51
C CYS A 170 -10.60 -18.00 28.76
N MET A 171 -11.07 -18.98 29.52
CA MET A 171 -11.56 -20.25 28.98
C MET A 171 -12.96 -20.55 29.57
N TYR A 172 -13.98 -20.40 28.73
CA TYR A 172 -15.32 -20.88 29.07
C TYR A 172 -15.38 -22.38 28.86
N ILE A 173 -15.89 -23.12 29.86
CA ILE A 173 -16.00 -24.59 29.85
C ILE A 173 -17.43 -24.99 30.18
N LYS A 174 -18.07 -25.78 29.33
CA LYS A 174 -19.38 -26.35 29.65
C LYS A 174 -19.29 -27.37 30.77
N ARG A 175 -20.24 -27.34 31.64
CA ARG A 175 -20.33 -28.31 32.76
C ARG A 175 -20.37 -29.75 32.26
N GLU A 176 -21.11 -29.97 31.17
CA GLU A 176 -21.16 -31.28 30.51
C GLU A 176 -19.77 -31.81 30.16
N ALA A 177 -18.89 -30.96 29.61
CA ALA A 177 -17.53 -31.34 29.27
C ALA A 177 -16.72 -31.69 30.56
N ILE A 178 -16.85 -30.91 31.62
CA ILE A 178 -16.18 -31.22 32.88
C ILE A 178 -16.65 -32.56 33.46
N ASN A 179 -17.96 -32.80 33.42
CA ASN A 179 -18.53 -34.06 33.96
C ASN A 179 -18.08 -35.30 33.16
N ASN A 180 -17.91 -35.18 31.84
CA ASN A 180 -17.54 -36.29 30.98
C ASN A 180 -16.03 -36.52 30.88
N ILE A 181 -15.24 -35.47 30.96
CA ILE A 181 -13.78 -35.48 30.70
C ILE A 181 -12.98 -35.44 32.03
N GLY A 182 -13.58 -34.88 33.06
CA GLY A 182 -12.93 -34.63 34.36
C GLY A 182 -12.27 -33.26 34.40
N LEU A 183 -11.46 -33.06 35.43
CA LEU A 183 -10.74 -31.84 35.72
C LEU A 183 -9.40 -31.75 34.97
N PHE A 184 -8.64 -30.70 35.18
CA PHE A 184 -7.26 -30.60 34.72
C PHE A 184 -6.36 -31.63 35.43
N ASP A 185 -5.39 -32.19 34.69
CA ASP A 185 -4.44 -33.17 35.26
C ASP A 185 -3.37 -32.46 36.14
N GLU A 186 -3.73 -32.22 37.39
CA GLU A 186 -2.82 -31.55 38.36
C GLU A 186 -1.58 -32.38 38.68
N LYS A 187 -1.68 -33.71 38.57
CA LYS A 187 -0.56 -34.60 38.86
C LYS A 187 0.58 -34.41 37.85
N THR A 188 0.25 -34.21 36.58
CA THR A 188 1.23 -34.02 35.52
C THR A 188 1.61 -32.56 35.35
N PHE A 189 0.62 -31.66 35.38
CA PHE A 189 0.78 -30.25 34.99
C PHE A 189 0.62 -29.28 36.18
N GLY A 190 0.78 -29.71 37.41
CA GLY A 190 0.48 -28.93 38.63
C GLY A 190 1.11 -27.54 38.71
N LYS A 191 2.28 -27.34 38.10
CA LYS A 191 2.94 -26.03 37.99
C LYS A 191 2.40 -25.13 36.87
N GLY A 192 1.44 -25.61 36.05
CA GLY A 192 0.89 -24.94 34.90
C GLY A 192 1.62 -25.24 33.58
N TYR A 193 1.17 -24.61 32.47
CA TYR A 193 1.67 -24.74 31.09
C TYR A 193 1.44 -26.13 30.48
N GLY A 194 0.29 -26.32 29.89
CA GLY A 194 -0.11 -27.52 29.15
C GLY A 194 -1.33 -28.24 29.66
N GLU A 195 -1.86 -27.86 30.83
CA GLU A 195 -3.09 -28.37 31.45
C GLU A 195 -4.32 -28.08 30.55
N GLU A 196 -4.40 -26.88 30.01
CA GLU A 196 -5.47 -26.51 29.10
C GLU A 196 -5.37 -27.25 27.76
N ASN A 197 -4.16 -27.54 27.29
CA ASN A 197 -3.93 -28.33 26.10
C ASN A 197 -4.32 -29.80 26.35
N ASP A 198 -3.89 -30.40 27.46
CA ASP A 198 -4.27 -31.76 27.84
C ASP A 198 -5.81 -31.92 27.96
N PHE A 199 -6.46 -30.97 28.62
CA PHE A 199 -7.92 -30.98 28.73
C PHE A 199 -8.58 -30.84 27.33
N SER A 200 -8.09 -29.93 26.52
CA SER A 200 -8.60 -29.72 25.15
C SER A 200 -8.44 -31.01 24.32
N TYR A 201 -7.29 -31.66 24.38
CA TYR A 201 -7.04 -32.87 23.61
C TYR A 201 -7.88 -34.06 24.09
N ARG A 202 -8.13 -34.21 25.42
CA ARG A 202 -9.09 -35.19 25.92
C ARG A 202 -10.51 -34.91 25.45
N CYS A 203 -10.91 -33.64 25.38
CA CYS A 203 -12.19 -33.24 24.81
C CYS A 203 -12.30 -33.61 23.32
N LEU A 204 -11.27 -33.33 22.51
CA LEU A 204 -11.25 -33.71 21.08
C LEU A 204 -11.37 -35.23 20.89
N GLN A 205 -10.65 -36.04 21.70
CA GLN A 205 -10.74 -37.51 21.65
C GLN A 205 -12.13 -38.03 22.01
N ALA A 206 -12.86 -37.30 22.88
CA ALA A 206 -14.24 -37.59 23.21
C ALA A 206 -15.31 -37.06 22.24
N GLY A 207 -14.86 -36.45 21.12
CA GLY A 207 -15.74 -35.92 20.07
C GLY A 207 -16.25 -34.50 20.31
N TYR A 208 -15.74 -33.80 21.33
CA TYR A 208 -16.02 -32.38 21.53
C TYR A 208 -15.17 -31.49 20.65
N ARG A 209 -15.52 -30.21 20.58
CA ARG A 209 -14.84 -29.16 19.81
C ARG A 209 -14.61 -27.93 20.66
N HIS A 210 -13.67 -27.08 20.23
CA HIS A 210 -13.35 -25.81 20.84
C HIS A 210 -13.62 -24.68 19.85
N LEU A 211 -14.19 -23.56 20.29
CA LEU A 211 -14.49 -22.42 19.43
C LEU A 211 -13.72 -21.17 19.87
N LEU A 212 -13.36 -20.37 18.88
CA LEU A 212 -12.90 -18.98 19.04
C LEU A 212 -14.12 -18.05 18.97
N CYS A 213 -14.32 -17.22 20.00
CA CYS A 213 -15.39 -16.22 20.01
C CYS A 213 -14.89 -14.92 19.32
N ASP A 214 -15.03 -14.86 18.00
CA ASP A 214 -14.45 -13.80 17.16
C ASP A 214 -15.12 -12.41 17.30
N ASN A 215 -16.18 -12.30 18.09
CA ASN A 215 -16.87 -11.03 18.40
C ASN A 215 -16.61 -10.52 19.83
N THR A 216 -15.71 -11.16 20.58
CA THR A 216 -15.39 -10.79 21.96
C THR A 216 -13.91 -10.61 22.13
N TYR A 217 -13.54 -9.49 22.72
CA TYR A 217 -12.15 -9.15 23.04
C TYR A 217 -12.00 -8.96 24.54
N ILE A 218 -10.98 -9.56 25.13
CA ILE A 218 -10.57 -9.40 26.53
C ILE A 218 -9.09 -9.04 26.54
N TYR A 219 -8.75 -7.94 27.20
CA TYR A 219 -7.37 -7.54 27.37
C TYR A 219 -6.65 -8.47 28.35
N HIS A 220 -5.44 -8.90 28.01
CA HIS A 220 -4.59 -9.75 28.83
C HIS A 220 -3.20 -9.13 28.93
N LYS A 221 -2.81 -8.71 30.13
CA LYS A 221 -1.52 -8.06 30.36
C LYS A 221 -0.37 -9.00 30.07
N GLY A 222 -0.47 -10.25 30.51
CA GLY A 222 0.60 -11.24 30.42
C GLY A 222 1.81 -10.88 31.29
N THR A 223 2.46 -11.88 31.85
CA THR A 223 3.70 -11.68 32.61
C THR A 223 4.91 -11.84 31.69
N GLN A 224 5.70 -10.79 31.53
CA GLN A 224 6.95 -10.79 30.73
C GLN A 224 8.11 -11.59 31.31
N SER A 225 7.91 -12.36 32.35
CA SER A 225 8.98 -13.13 32.98
C SER A 225 9.28 -14.43 32.26
N PHE A 226 10.11 -14.36 31.22
CA PHE A 226 10.78 -15.53 30.65
C PHE A 226 11.93 -15.93 31.60
N SER A 227 11.65 -16.73 32.62
CA SER A 227 12.72 -17.41 33.35
C SER A 227 13.14 -18.68 32.60
N GLN A 228 14.40 -19.06 32.72
CA GLN A 228 14.91 -20.31 32.14
C GLN A 228 14.09 -21.52 32.60
N GLU A 229 13.71 -21.54 33.88
CA GLU A 229 12.87 -22.57 34.46
C GLU A 229 11.50 -22.70 33.80
N LYS A 230 10.88 -21.57 33.43
CA LYS A 230 9.60 -21.55 32.71
C LYS A 230 9.73 -22.18 31.32
N THR A 231 10.79 -21.86 30.60
CA THR A 231 11.05 -22.41 29.26
C THR A 231 11.29 -23.91 29.32
N GLU A 232 12.05 -24.39 30.27
CA GLU A 232 12.31 -25.82 30.49
C GLU A 232 11.02 -26.58 30.84
N LEU A 233 10.16 -26.01 31.68
CA LEU A 233 8.88 -26.57 32.06
C LEU A 233 7.94 -26.68 30.84
N ILE A 234 7.79 -25.63 30.04
CA ILE A 234 6.99 -25.64 28.82
C ILE A 234 7.48 -26.75 27.85
N ASN A 235 8.80 -26.84 27.64
CA ASN A 235 9.37 -27.84 26.77
C ASN A 235 9.13 -29.27 27.26
N SER A 236 9.27 -29.51 28.55
CA SER A 236 9.01 -30.84 29.17
C SER A 236 7.53 -31.24 29.05
N HIS A 237 6.61 -30.30 29.28
CA HIS A 237 5.18 -30.56 29.17
C HIS A 237 4.77 -30.77 27.67
N LEU A 238 5.37 -30.03 26.75
CA LEU A 238 5.16 -30.26 25.31
C LEU A 238 5.55 -31.68 24.88
N GLN A 239 6.66 -32.23 25.40
CA GLN A 239 7.06 -33.61 25.11
C GLN A 239 6.04 -34.62 25.67
N ILE A 240 5.49 -34.38 26.86
CA ILE A 240 4.41 -35.21 27.42
C ILE A 240 3.17 -35.15 26.52
N LEU A 241 2.76 -33.95 26.10
CA LEU A 241 1.60 -33.77 25.17
C LEU A 241 1.85 -34.46 23.84
N LYS A 242 3.02 -34.34 23.23
CA LYS A 242 3.39 -35.03 22.00
C LYS A 242 3.34 -36.54 22.13
N SER A 243 3.76 -37.06 23.29
CA SER A 243 3.69 -38.52 23.56
C SER A 243 2.26 -39.03 23.77
N ARG A 244 1.41 -38.24 24.47
CA ARG A 244 0.02 -38.62 24.78
C ARG A 244 -0.92 -38.41 23.55
N TYR A 245 -0.73 -37.33 22.80
CA TYR A 245 -1.69 -36.83 21.81
C TYR A 245 -1.00 -36.39 20.51
N PRO A 246 -0.22 -37.25 19.83
CA PRO A 246 0.61 -36.84 18.69
C PRO A 246 -0.20 -36.18 17.57
N SER A 247 -1.35 -36.75 17.17
CA SER A 247 -2.23 -36.19 16.12
C SER A 247 -2.83 -34.83 16.49
N CYS A 248 -3.16 -34.61 17.78
CA CYS A 248 -3.68 -33.32 18.24
C CYS A 248 -2.61 -32.23 18.18
N VAL A 249 -1.37 -32.58 18.56
CA VAL A 249 -0.25 -31.63 18.48
C VAL A 249 0.07 -31.28 17.02
N GLU A 250 0.12 -32.28 16.11
CA GLU A 250 0.29 -32.06 14.67
C GLU A 250 -0.81 -31.16 14.10
N ASN A 251 -2.07 -31.36 14.49
CA ASN A 251 -3.19 -30.50 14.09
C ASN A 251 -3.02 -29.06 14.59
N THR A 252 -2.51 -28.88 15.82
CA THR A 252 -2.22 -27.55 16.36
C THR A 252 -1.08 -26.86 15.59
N GLU A 253 0.00 -27.60 15.29
CA GLU A 253 1.11 -27.10 14.48
C GLU A 253 0.62 -26.72 13.04
N SER A 254 -0.23 -27.55 12.45
CA SER A 254 -0.86 -27.26 11.14
C SER A 254 -1.75 -26.02 11.20
N PHE A 255 -2.57 -25.88 12.25
CA PHE A 255 -3.39 -24.68 12.45
C PHE A 255 -2.53 -23.39 12.53
N VAL A 256 -1.41 -23.45 13.23
CA VAL A 256 -0.47 -22.32 13.34
C VAL A 256 0.12 -21.98 11.96
N GLN A 257 0.54 -22.99 11.18
CA GLN A 257 1.12 -22.77 9.85
C GLN A 257 0.11 -22.22 8.84
N GLN A 258 -1.13 -22.69 8.86
CA GLN A 258 -2.17 -22.31 7.91
C GLN A 258 -2.87 -20.99 8.29
N ASN A 259 -2.86 -20.64 9.57
CA ASN A 259 -3.58 -19.49 10.12
C ASN A 259 -5.01 -19.31 9.56
N PRO A 260 -5.95 -20.23 9.84
CA PRO A 260 -7.30 -20.17 9.27
C PRO A 260 -8.13 -18.97 9.80
N ILE A 261 -7.66 -18.24 10.81
CA ILE A 261 -8.28 -17.02 11.33
C ILE A 261 -7.73 -15.73 10.71
N SER A 262 -6.91 -15.85 9.66
CA SER A 262 -6.28 -14.69 8.99
C SER A 262 -7.28 -13.63 8.53
N ASP A 263 -8.47 -14.01 8.09
CA ASP A 263 -9.52 -13.06 7.70
C ASP A 263 -10.03 -12.23 8.88
N ILE A 264 -10.16 -12.84 10.08
CA ILE A 264 -10.55 -12.14 11.31
C ILE A 264 -9.48 -11.09 11.66
N GLN A 265 -8.22 -11.47 11.61
CA GLN A 265 -7.07 -10.59 11.87
C GLN A 265 -7.00 -9.46 10.86
N LEU A 266 -7.18 -9.76 9.57
CA LEU A 266 -7.19 -8.76 8.50
C LEU A 266 -8.32 -7.73 8.71
N ASN A 267 -9.51 -8.18 9.11
CA ASN A 267 -10.64 -7.30 9.42
C ASN A 267 -10.31 -6.34 10.55
N ILE A 268 -9.76 -6.87 11.66
CA ILE A 268 -9.42 -6.05 12.83
C ILE A 268 -8.32 -5.05 12.47
N ARG A 269 -7.25 -5.47 11.80
CA ARG A 269 -6.19 -4.57 11.32
C ARG A 269 -6.74 -3.46 10.43
N TYR A 270 -7.58 -3.82 9.46
CA TYR A 270 -8.20 -2.83 8.59
C TYR A 270 -9.06 -1.84 9.36
N ALA A 271 -9.88 -2.33 10.30
CA ALA A 271 -10.78 -1.49 11.07
C ALA A 271 -10.02 -0.51 11.99
N ILE A 272 -8.95 -0.97 12.65
CA ILE A 272 -8.07 -0.12 13.45
C ILE A 272 -7.49 1.01 12.60
N ASN A 273 -6.93 0.66 11.43
CA ASN A 273 -6.29 1.63 10.55
C ASN A 273 -7.26 2.58 9.87
N SER A 274 -8.48 2.13 9.58
CA SER A 274 -9.50 2.97 8.94
C SER A 274 -10.36 3.72 9.93
N HIS A 275 -10.17 3.54 11.22
CA HIS A 275 -11.02 4.19 12.25
C HIS A 275 -10.97 5.72 12.16
N SER A 276 -9.80 6.28 11.89
CA SER A 276 -9.58 7.73 11.72
C SER A 276 -9.19 8.15 10.31
N LYS A 277 -8.85 7.21 9.41
CA LYS A 277 -8.32 7.51 8.07
C LYS A 277 -9.39 7.42 7.00
N LYS A 278 -9.34 8.34 6.03
CA LYS A 278 -10.18 8.33 4.83
C LYS A 278 -9.53 7.51 3.73
N ASN A 279 -10.36 6.84 2.92
CA ASN A 279 -9.91 5.99 1.82
C ASN A 279 -9.87 6.79 0.52
N VAL A 280 -8.70 6.90 -0.09
CA VAL A 280 -8.48 7.65 -1.32
C VAL A 280 -8.17 6.69 -2.47
N LEU A 281 -8.98 6.75 -3.54
CA LEU A 281 -8.69 6.04 -4.79
C LEU A 281 -7.89 6.93 -5.72
N ILE A 282 -6.64 6.60 -5.93
CA ILE A 282 -5.78 7.23 -6.95
C ILE A 282 -6.00 6.53 -8.29
N VAL A 283 -6.16 7.30 -9.37
CA VAL A 283 -6.32 6.78 -10.74
C VAL A 283 -5.16 7.26 -11.59
N ILE A 284 -4.39 6.33 -12.15
CA ILE A 284 -3.20 6.61 -12.96
C ILE A 284 -3.05 5.60 -14.11
N HIS A 285 -2.38 5.99 -15.21
CA HIS A 285 -2.23 5.16 -16.40
C HIS A 285 -1.29 3.95 -16.26
N ASP A 286 -0.27 4.04 -15.41
CA ASP A 286 0.73 3.01 -15.12
C ASP A 286 1.29 3.25 -13.71
N PHE A 287 1.47 2.19 -12.94
CA PHE A 287 1.98 2.30 -11.58
C PHE A 287 3.04 1.24 -11.32
N LYS A 288 4.30 1.65 -11.42
CA LYS A 288 5.48 0.81 -11.17
C LYS A 288 6.04 1.09 -9.79
N GLU A 289 6.66 0.07 -9.18
CA GLU A 289 7.32 0.24 -7.89
C GLU A 289 8.43 1.30 -7.95
N ALA A 290 8.55 2.11 -6.89
CA ALA A 290 9.50 3.23 -6.81
C ALA A 290 10.96 2.81 -7.02
N GLU A 291 11.31 1.56 -6.70
CA GLU A 291 12.65 0.99 -6.84
C GLU A 291 13.01 0.62 -8.29
N LYS A 292 12.03 0.59 -9.21
CA LYS A 292 12.31 0.24 -10.61
C LYS A 292 12.90 1.42 -11.36
N LYS A 293 14.05 1.20 -12.01
CA LYS A 293 14.68 2.18 -12.91
C LYS A 293 13.70 2.57 -14.03
N ASN A 294 13.49 3.86 -14.28
CA ASN A 294 12.61 4.49 -15.28
C ASN A 294 11.14 4.64 -14.87
N ILE A 295 10.89 5.27 -13.76
CA ILE A 295 9.56 5.72 -13.35
C ILE A 295 9.25 7.06 -14.04
N GLY A 296 8.02 7.21 -14.55
CA GLY A 296 7.54 8.49 -15.09
C GLY A 296 7.28 9.52 -13.99
N GLY A 297 7.38 10.82 -14.32
CA GLY A 297 7.18 11.87 -13.32
C GLY A 297 5.82 11.83 -12.61
N THR A 298 4.75 11.44 -13.30
CA THR A 298 3.42 11.30 -12.68
C THR A 298 3.38 10.16 -11.66
N THR A 299 4.02 9.03 -11.96
CA THR A 299 4.12 7.89 -11.03
C THR A 299 4.97 8.25 -9.82
N LEU A 300 6.08 8.98 -10.02
CA LEU A 300 6.91 9.48 -8.92
C LEU A 300 6.10 10.38 -8.00
N HIS A 301 5.37 11.36 -8.55
CA HIS A 301 4.51 12.24 -7.76
C HIS A 301 3.47 11.48 -6.92
N VAL A 302 2.86 10.44 -7.47
CA VAL A 302 1.91 9.59 -6.71
C VAL A 302 2.61 8.86 -5.57
N HIS A 303 3.81 8.32 -5.78
CA HIS A 303 4.60 7.72 -4.70
C HIS A 303 4.94 8.71 -3.60
N ASP A 304 5.33 9.93 -3.98
CA ASP A 304 5.65 11.01 -3.05
C ASP A 304 4.42 11.40 -2.21
N LEU A 305 3.24 11.52 -2.81
CA LEU A 305 1.99 11.78 -2.08
C LEU A 305 1.67 10.66 -1.11
N ILE A 306 1.67 9.39 -1.56
CA ILE A 306 1.38 8.25 -0.69
C ILE A 306 2.35 8.22 0.49
N THR A 307 3.65 8.40 0.24
CA THR A 307 4.67 8.34 1.29
C THR A 307 4.47 9.42 2.35
N ASN A 308 4.11 10.64 1.94
CA ASN A 308 3.98 11.77 2.85
C ASN A 308 2.60 11.92 3.49
N MET A 309 1.57 11.18 3.02
CA MET A 309 0.20 11.31 3.52
C MET A 309 -0.38 9.99 4.08
N LYS A 310 0.37 8.88 4.06
CA LYS A 310 -0.09 7.56 4.52
C LYS A 310 -0.50 7.49 5.99
N GLU A 311 -0.02 8.43 6.82
CA GLU A 311 -0.41 8.48 8.23
C GLU A 311 -1.85 9.02 8.42
N GLU A 312 -2.37 9.78 7.44
CA GLU A 312 -3.71 10.39 7.51
C GLU A 312 -4.74 9.72 6.60
N PHE A 313 -4.28 9.09 5.50
CA PHE A 313 -5.14 8.47 4.48
C PHE A 313 -4.71 7.04 4.16
N ASN A 314 -5.70 6.21 3.83
CA ASN A 314 -5.46 4.92 3.18
C ASN A 314 -5.52 5.13 1.66
N PHE A 315 -4.51 4.62 0.94
CA PHE A 315 -4.41 4.79 -0.51
C PHE A 315 -4.67 3.48 -1.25
N HIS A 316 -5.50 3.58 -2.29
CA HIS A 316 -5.77 2.53 -3.25
C HIS A 316 -5.45 3.06 -4.65
N VAL A 317 -4.56 2.43 -5.39
CA VAL A 317 -4.11 2.91 -6.70
C VAL A 317 -4.67 2.03 -7.80
N LEU A 318 -5.57 2.58 -8.60
CA LEU A 318 -6.11 1.95 -9.81
C LEU A 318 -5.25 2.32 -11.01
N TYR A 319 -4.75 1.32 -11.72
CA TYR A 319 -3.91 1.52 -12.90
C TYR A 319 -4.11 0.41 -13.94
N TYR A 320 -3.74 0.72 -15.19
CA TYR A 320 -3.67 -0.23 -16.28
C TYR A 320 -2.25 -0.75 -16.42
N SER A 321 -2.08 -2.06 -16.60
CA SER A 321 -0.77 -2.69 -16.79
C SER A 321 -0.59 -3.11 -18.25
N ASP A 322 0.43 -2.57 -18.92
CA ASP A 322 0.83 -3.00 -20.26
C ASP A 322 1.47 -4.40 -20.28
N ASP A 323 1.82 -4.94 -19.11
CA ASP A 323 2.48 -6.24 -19.00
C ASP A 323 1.48 -7.41 -19.19
N ASP A 324 0.27 -7.28 -18.70
CA ASP A 324 -0.79 -8.30 -18.80
C ASP A 324 -2.12 -7.77 -19.38
N PHE A 325 -2.17 -6.48 -19.76
CA PHE A 325 -3.34 -5.81 -20.35
C PHE A 325 -4.58 -5.80 -19.46
N LYS A 326 -4.37 -5.67 -18.12
CA LYS A 326 -5.44 -5.65 -17.13
C LYS A 326 -5.41 -4.39 -16.27
N TYR A 327 -6.53 -4.14 -15.61
CA TYR A 327 -6.62 -3.13 -14.56
C TYR A 327 -6.31 -3.77 -13.22
N HIS A 328 -5.45 -3.11 -12.46
CA HIS A 328 -5.06 -3.53 -11.12
C HIS A 328 -5.38 -2.45 -10.11
N VAL A 329 -5.62 -2.88 -8.88
CA VAL A 329 -5.74 -2.00 -7.72
C VAL A 329 -4.69 -2.43 -6.69
N THR A 330 -3.75 -1.52 -6.39
CA THR A 330 -2.80 -1.71 -5.30
C THR A 330 -3.26 -0.92 -4.09
N SER A 331 -3.57 -1.63 -3.00
CA SER A 331 -3.93 -1.05 -1.72
C SER A 331 -2.70 -0.96 -0.82
N PHE A 332 -2.39 0.24 -0.35
CA PHE A 332 -1.34 0.51 0.62
C PHE A 332 -1.96 0.48 2.00
N LEU A 333 -1.82 -0.65 2.68
CA LEU A 333 -2.27 -0.86 4.04
C LEU A 333 -1.07 -0.67 4.98
N PRO A 334 -1.27 -0.23 6.23
CA PRO A 334 -0.17 -0.02 7.17
C PRO A 334 0.68 -1.26 7.44
N PHE A 335 0.11 -2.45 7.26
CA PHE A 335 0.73 -3.74 7.54
C PHE A 335 1.08 -4.54 6.25
N ASP A 336 0.58 -4.13 5.07
CA ASP A 336 0.83 -4.87 3.83
C ASP A 336 0.50 -4.02 2.59
N LYS A 337 1.07 -4.41 1.46
CA LYS A 337 0.76 -3.88 0.14
C LYS A 337 0.14 -4.99 -0.71
N ILE A 338 -1.15 -4.86 -1.02
CA ILE A 338 -1.90 -5.89 -1.72
C ILE A 338 -2.31 -5.38 -3.11
N THR A 339 -2.02 -6.16 -4.15
CA THR A 339 -2.45 -5.86 -5.52
C THR A 339 -3.48 -6.87 -5.98
N SER A 340 -4.66 -6.39 -6.34
CA SER A 340 -5.77 -7.18 -6.87
C SER A 340 -6.05 -6.81 -8.32
N THR A 341 -6.54 -7.76 -9.12
CA THR A 341 -6.96 -7.53 -10.51
C THR A 341 -8.45 -7.17 -10.53
N LEU A 342 -8.79 -6.04 -11.14
CA LEU A 342 -10.18 -5.58 -11.19
C LEU A 342 -11.00 -6.38 -12.22
N GLY A 343 -10.46 -6.68 -13.38
CA GLY A 343 -11.15 -7.44 -14.42
C GLY A 343 -10.42 -7.40 -15.77
N ALA A 344 -10.90 -8.21 -16.72
CA ALA A 344 -10.47 -8.15 -18.11
C ALA A 344 -11.58 -7.47 -18.92
N TYR A 345 -11.25 -6.34 -19.55
CA TYR A 345 -12.17 -5.59 -20.41
C TYR A 345 -11.74 -5.71 -21.87
N SER A 346 -12.64 -5.37 -22.79
CA SER A 346 -12.26 -5.20 -24.18
C SER A 346 -11.11 -4.20 -24.30
N GLN A 347 -10.21 -4.41 -25.25
CA GLN A 347 -9.04 -3.55 -25.40
C GLN A 347 -9.46 -2.08 -25.49
N TYR A 348 -8.92 -1.24 -24.58
CA TYR A 348 -9.14 0.20 -24.61
C TYR A 348 -8.63 0.79 -25.94
N THR A 349 -9.43 1.62 -26.56
CA THR A 349 -9.03 2.43 -27.69
C THR A 349 -9.44 3.89 -27.47
N THR A 350 -8.74 4.82 -28.10
CA THR A 350 -9.12 6.25 -28.06
C THR A 350 -10.52 6.54 -28.62
N LEU A 351 -11.12 5.60 -29.33
CA LEU A 351 -12.49 5.71 -29.85
C LEU A 351 -13.55 5.25 -28.86
N ASN A 352 -13.16 4.49 -27.84
CA ASN A 352 -14.08 3.92 -26.85
C ASN A 352 -13.77 4.45 -25.45
N LEU A 353 -14.34 5.62 -25.14
CA LEU A 353 -14.12 6.31 -23.87
C LEU A 353 -14.97 5.79 -22.71
N TYR A 354 -15.98 4.96 -22.98
CA TYR A 354 -16.93 4.44 -22.00
C TYR A 354 -17.08 2.93 -22.09
N ASN A 355 -17.32 2.27 -20.95
CA ASN A 355 -17.52 0.82 -20.84
C ASN A 355 -18.42 0.52 -19.63
N ASP A 356 -19.62 0.01 -19.88
CA ASP A 356 -20.60 -0.27 -18.81
C ASP A 356 -20.13 -1.31 -17.80
N THR A 357 -19.35 -2.30 -18.24
CA THR A 357 -18.76 -3.29 -17.33
C THR A 357 -17.75 -2.64 -16.40
N PHE A 358 -16.88 -1.78 -16.94
CA PHE A 358 -15.92 -1.00 -16.15
C PHE A 358 -16.65 -0.07 -15.15
N ASN A 359 -17.72 0.62 -15.59
CA ASN A 359 -18.54 1.45 -14.70
C ASN A 359 -19.09 0.65 -13.52
N ARG A 360 -19.67 -0.54 -13.79
CA ARG A 360 -20.18 -1.43 -12.74
C ARG A 360 -19.08 -1.83 -11.76
N ASP A 361 -17.93 -2.26 -12.28
CA ASP A 361 -16.83 -2.78 -11.46
C ASP A 361 -16.17 -1.66 -10.64
N ILE A 362 -16.08 -0.43 -11.16
CA ILE A 362 -15.64 0.74 -10.38
C ILE A 362 -16.62 1.07 -9.25
N LYS A 363 -17.92 0.96 -9.45
CA LYS A 363 -18.90 1.15 -8.38
C LYS A 363 -18.74 0.10 -7.27
N ILE A 364 -18.55 -1.16 -7.66
CA ILE A 364 -18.26 -2.24 -6.70
C ILE A 364 -16.95 -1.94 -5.94
N LEU A 365 -15.91 -1.48 -6.63
CA LEU A 365 -14.64 -1.11 -6.01
C LEU A 365 -14.82 0.02 -4.98
N ILE A 366 -15.53 1.09 -5.37
CA ILE A 366 -15.84 2.22 -4.48
C ILE A 366 -16.58 1.73 -3.22
N ASP A 367 -17.60 0.90 -3.40
CA ASP A 367 -18.40 0.37 -2.30
C ASP A 367 -17.59 -0.60 -1.42
N THR A 368 -16.77 -1.48 -2.02
CA THR A 368 -15.96 -2.48 -1.32
C THR A 368 -14.83 -1.85 -0.49
N LEU A 369 -14.18 -0.82 -1.00
CA LEU A 369 -13.07 -0.14 -0.31
C LEU A 369 -13.51 1.10 0.46
N LYS A 370 -14.83 1.40 0.49
CA LYS A 370 -15.40 2.59 1.16
C LYS A 370 -14.65 3.87 0.77
N ILE A 371 -14.50 4.08 -0.52
CA ILE A 371 -13.75 5.23 -1.04
C ILE A 371 -14.45 6.54 -0.65
N ASP A 372 -13.72 7.45 -0.02
CA ASP A 372 -14.18 8.78 0.38
C ASP A 372 -13.83 9.86 -0.66
N LEU A 373 -12.78 9.63 -1.45
CA LEU A 373 -12.25 10.58 -2.44
C LEU A 373 -11.64 9.82 -3.62
N ILE A 374 -11.86 10.32 -4.84
CA ILE A 374 -11.12 9.86 -6.02
C ILE A 374 -10.17 10.98 -6.46
N HIS A 375 -8.86 10.67 -6.56
CA HIS A 375 -7.86 11.58 -7.10
C HIS A 375 -7.29 11.04 -8.42
N ILE A 376 -7.62 11.70 -9.51
CA ILE A 376 -7.17 11.33 -10.85
C ILE A 376 -5.84 12.03 -11.15
N HIS A 377 -4.84 11.27 -11.61
CA HIS A 377 -3.55 11.78 -12.06
C HIS A 377 -3.34 11.60 -13.56
N HIS A 378 -3.92 10.56 -14.15
CA HIS A 378 -3.82 10.34 -15.61
C HIS A 378 -4.89 9.37 -16.11
N LEU A 379 -5.49 9.67 -17.27
CA LEU A 379 -6.60 8.88 -17.84
C LEU A 379 -6.24 8.12 -19.12
N LYS A 380 -4.98 8.10 -19.56
CA LYS A 380 -4.58 7.24 -20.69
C LYS A 380 -4.84 5.78 -20.31
N HIS A 381 -5.49 5.04 -21.21
CA HIS A 381 -5.97 3.67 -20.99
C HIS A 381 -7.09 3.52 -19.94
N MET A 382 -7.66 4.64 -19.43
CA MET A 382 -8.79 4.63 -18.49
C MET A 382 -10.08 5.07 -19.18
N TYR A 383 -11.19 4.41 -18.83
CA TYR A 383 -12.52 4.84 -19.29
C TYR A 383 -13.01 6.02 -18.46
N LEU A 384 -13.74 6.94 -19.10
CA LEU A 384 -14.32 8.12 -18.44
C LEU A 384 -15.49 7.78 -17.50
N ASP A 385 -15.93 6.52 -17.49
CA ASP A 385 -16.92 6.00 -16.53
C ASP A 385 -16.52 6.19 -15.08
N ILE A 386 -15.24 6.43 -14.78
CA ILE A 386 -14.79 6.79 -13.44
C ILE A 386 -15.52 8.02 -12.90
N PHE A 387 -15.77 9.03 -13.75
CA PHE A 387 -16.54 10.23 -13.35
C PHE A 387 -18.01 9.92 -13.12
N LYS A 388 -18.60 9.05 -13.97
CA LYS A 388 -20.00 8.60 -13.82
C LYS A 388 -20.18 7.80 -12.55
N ALA A 389 -19.31 6.84 -12.28
CA ALA A 389 -19.32 6.03 -11.06
C ALA A 389 -19.18 6.90 -9.80
N ALA A 390 -18.24 7.86 -9.80
CA ALA A 390 -18.06 8.80 -8.71
C ALA A 390 -19.34 9.63 -8.46
N LYS A 391 -19.95 10.17 -9.53
CA LYS A 391 -21.20 10.94 -9.43
C LYS A 391 -22.36 10.10 -8.88
N GLU A 392 -22.56 8.88 -9.37
CA GLU A 392 -23.60 7.95 -8.92
C GLU A 392 -23.45 7.54 -7.45
N ARG A 393 -22.20 7.57 -6.92
CA ARG A 393 -21.89 7.27 -5.50
C ARG A 393 -21.69 8.52 -4.64
N SER A 394 -21.85 9.71 -5.22
CA SER A 394 -21.63 11.00 -4.54
C SER A 394 -20.21 11.15 -3.98
N ILE A 395 -19.23 10.51 -4.62
CA ILE A 395 -17.81 10.61 -4.23
C ILE A 395 -17.18 11.84 -4.90
N PRO A 396 -16.56 12.74 -4.13
CA PRO A 396 -15.86 13.89 -4.71
C PRO A 396 -14.63 13.45 -5.53
N VAL A 397 -14.38 14.18 -6.62
CA VAL A 397 -13.23 13.93 -7.51
C VAL A 397 -12.30 15.14 -7.49
N ILE A 398 -10.99 14.86 -7.33
CA ILE A 398 -9.89 15.79 -7.59
C ILE A 398 -9.17 15.31 -8.85
N TYR A 399 -8.71 16.23 -9.70
CA TYR A 399 -7.90 15.87 -10.86
C TYR A 399 -6.66 16.75 -10.95
N THR A 400 -5.47 16.13 -10.76
CA THR A 400 -4.18 16.78 -11.03
C THR A 400 -3.75 16.50 -12.46
N LEU A 401 -3.71 17.54 -13.27
CA LEU A 401 -3.40 17.48 -14.71
C LEU A 401 -1.87 17.54 -14.91
N HIS A 402 -1.23 16.38 -15.03
CA HIS A 402 0.21 16.23 -15.25
C HIS A 402 0.63 16.33 -16.71
N ASP A 403 -0.33 16.34 -17.62
CA ASP A 403 -0.15 16.32 -19.07
C ASP A 403 -1.36 16.93 -19.77
N PHE A 404 -1.39 16.87 -21.10
CA PHE A 404 -2.45 17.46 -21.89
C PHE A 404 -3.39 16.42 -22.52
N TYR A 405 -3.52 15.22 -21.91
CA TYR A 405 -4.34 14.15 -22.46
C TYR A 405 -5.81 14.56 -22.66
N SER A 406 -6.38 15.32 -21.75
CA SER A 406 -7.75 15.83 -21.89
C SER A 406 -7.92 16.85 -23.03
N ILE A 407 -6.84 17.49 -23.48
CA ILE A 407 -6.85 18.41 -24.64
C ILE A 407 -6.60 17.63 -25.93
N CYS A 408 -5.70 16.64 -25.89
CA CYS A 408 -5.26 15.90 -27.08
C CYS A 408 -4.78 14.49 -26.71
N PRO A 409 -5.22 13.43 -27.43
CA PRO A 409 -4.78 12.05 -27.17
C PRO A 409 -3.27 11.83 -27.36
N SER A 410 -2.54 12.77 -28.00
CA SER A 410 -1.08 12.72 -28.10
C SER A 410 -0.36 13.01 -26.77
N VAL A 411 -1.07 13.47 -25.75
CA VAL A 411 -0.57 13.76 -24.39
C VAL A 411 0.33 14.99 -24.30
N LYS A 412 1.30 15.15 -25.21
CA LYS A 412 2.42 16.09 -25.06
C LYS A 412 2.28 17.41 -25.84
N LEU A 413 1.21 17.62 -26.60
CA LEU A 413 1.04 18.78 -27.49
C LEU A 413 2.26 19.00 -28.39
N PHE A 414 2.74 17.93 -28.98
CA PHE A 414 3.88 17.92 -29.90
C PHE A 414 3.46 17.41 -31.28
N ASN A 415 3.83 18.15 -32.33
CA ASN A 415 3.60 17.75 -33.72
C ASN A 415 4.92 17.35 -34.36
N LYS A 416 5.02 16.12 -34.86
CA LYS A 416 6.26 15.60 -35.47
C LYS A 416 6.72 16.33 -36.73
N GLU A 417 5.79 16.96 -37.46
CA GLU A 417 6.12 17.68 -38.70
C GLU A 417 6.57 19.12 -38.47
N THR A 418 5.84 19.83 -37.58
CA THR A 418 6.09 21.25 -37.29
C THR A 418 6.85 21.49 -35.99
N PHE A 419 7.09 20.44 -35.24
CA PHE A 419 7.67 20.44 -33.88
C PHE A 419 6.88 21.23 -32.83
N LEU A 420 6.09 22.21 -33.21
CA LEU A 420 5.26 23.04 -32.36
C LEU A 420 3.78 22.70 -32.56
N CYS A 421 3.06 22.52 -31.46
CA CYS A 421 1.62 22.40 -31.43
C CYS A 421 1.03 23.69 -30.87
N ASN A 422 0.35 24.48 -31.66
CA ASN A 422 -0.36 25.69 -31.22
C ASN A 422 -1.76 25.39 -30.63
N TYR A 423 -2.17 24.13 -30.58
CA TYR A 423 -3.38 23.51 -29.96
C TYR A 423 -4.68 24.35 -29.97
N ALA A 424 -4.61 25.57 -30.45
CA ALA A 424 -5.72 26.51 -30.47
C ALA A 424 -6.64 26.37 -31.71
N ASN A 425 -6.19 25.71 -32.76
CA ASN A 425 -6.89 25.66 -34.03
C ASN A 425 -7.45 24.27 -34.35
N ALA A 426 -8.79 24.14 -34.33
CA ALA A 426 -9.46 22.86 -34.60
C ALA A 426 -9.13 22.28 -36.00
N ALA A 427 -8.94 23.10 -37.03
CA ALA A 427 -8.60 22.64 -38.34
C ALA A 427 -7.17 22.05 -38.42
N GLY A 428 -6.17 22.70 -37.82
CA GLY A 428 -4.82 22.19 -37.71
C GLY A 428 -4.73 20.91 -36.85
N CYS A 429 -5.50 20.85 -35.78
CA CYS A 429 -5.63 19.64 -34.97
C CYS A 429 -6.21 18.47 -35.77
N GLY A 430 -7.24 18.69 -36.59
CA GLY A 430 -7.86 17.67 -37.41
C GLY A 430 -6.86 16.98 -38.36
N SER A 431 -6.05 17.75 -39.05
CA SER A 431 -5.01 17.22 -39.95
C SER A 431 -3.95 16.42 -39.17
N CYS A 432 -3.48 16.95 -38.04
CA CYS A 432 -2.50 16.27 -37.19
C CYS A 432 -3.02 14.91 -36.71
N ILE A 433 -4.25 14.85 -36.18
CA ILE A 433 -4.87 13.63 -35.69
C ILE A 433 -5.12 12.60 -36.77
N ALA A 434 -5.57 13.03 -37.95
CA ALA A 434 -5.77 12.15 -39.09
C ALA A 434 -4.45 11.46 -39.49
N LYS A 435 -3.35 12.21 -39.54
CA LYS A 435 -2.03 11.68 -39.89
C LYS A 435 -1.41 10.82 -38.76
N THR A 436 -1.53 11.25 -37.52
CA THR A 436 -0.84 10.61 -36.38
C THR A 436 -1.56 9.37 -35.86
N PHE A 437 -2.91 9.40 -35.86
CA PHE A 437 -3.74 8.37 -35.21
C PHE A 437 -4.74 7.72 -36.20
N ASN A 438 -4.75 8.13 -37.45
CA ASN A 438 -5.74 7.69 -38.44
C ASN A 438 -7.20 7.91 -37.99
N LEU A 439 -7.46 9.05 -37.35
CA LEU A 439 -8.77 9.41 -36.78
C LEU A 439 -9.42 10.51 -37.68
N ASN A 440 -10.75 10.61 -37.60
CA ASN A 440 -11.51 11.62 -38.32
C ASN A 440 -11.05 13.05 -37.93
N ILE A 441 -11.05 13.97 -38.89
CA ILE A 441 -10.64 15.37 -38.67
C ILE A 441 -11.47 16.09 -37.59
N ASN A 442 -12.72 15.66 -37.37
CA ASN A 442 -13.61 16.21 -36.34
C ASN A 442 -13.44 15.54 -34.95
N PHE A 443 -12.47 14.66 -34.80
CA PHE A 443 -12.28 13.90 -33.53
C PHE A 443 -11.93 14.80 -32.36
N ILE A 444 -11.05 15.78 -32.53
CA ILE A 444 -10.60 16.65 -31.43
C ILE A 444 -11.72 17.50 -30.83
N PRO A 445 -12.62 18.12 -31.57
CA PRO A 445 -13.77 18.81 -30.98
C PRO A 445 -14.64 17.89 -30.10
N LEU A 446 -14.89 16.66 -30.56
CA LEU A 446 -15.65 15.66 -29.77
C LEU A 446 -14.88 15.24 -28.54
N TRP A 447 -13.58 14.93 -28.66
CA TRP A 447 -12.70 14.60 -27.56
C TRP A 447 -12.71 15.67 -26.46
N ARG A 448 -12.49 16.92 -26.84
CA ARG A 448 -12.49 18.05 -25.91
C ARG A 448 -13.85 18.27 -25.27
N LYS A 449 -14.94 18.07 -25.99
CA LYS A 449 -16.30 18.16 -25.43
C LYS A 449 -16.52 17.11 -24.35
N GLU A 450 -16.19 15.84 -24.63
CA GLU A 450 -16.35 14.76 -23.64
C GLU A 450 -15.52 15.01 -22.37
N PHE A 451 -14.27 15.43 -22.53
CA PHE A 451 -13.44 15.78 -21.37
C PHE A 451 -13.97 16.99 -20.61
N TYR A 452 -14.43 18.03 -21.32
CA TYR A 452 -14.98 19.23 -20.69
C TYR A 452 -16.21 18.94 -19.83
N GLU A 453 -17.16 18.13 -20.32
CA GLU A 453 -18.35 17.75 -19.57
C GLU A 453 -17.98 16.96 -18.28
N ASN A 454 -16.96 16.11 -18.35
CA ASN A 454 -16.48 15.40 -17.17
C ASN A 454 -15.69 16.32 -16.20
N LEU A 455 -14.82 17.19 -16.72
CA LEU A 455 -14.05 18.15 -15.91
C LEU A 455 -14.93 19.10 -15.11
N LYS A 456 -16.13 19.50 -15.63
CA LYS A 456 -17.10 20.32 -14.87
C LYS A 456 -17.64 19.62 -13.62
N THR A 457 -17.58 18.30 -13.55
CA THR A 457 -18.02 17.53 -12.38
C THR A 457 -16.96 17.42 -11.27
N VAL A 458 -15.72 17.75 -11.61
CA VAL A 458 -14.57 17.66 -10.69
C VAL A 458 -14.63 18.77 -9.65
N LYS A 459 -14.43 18.43 -8.38
CA LYS A 459 -14.47 19.40 -7.27
C LYS A 459 -13.24 20.31 -7.23
N LYS A 460 -12.08 19.77 -7.59
CA LYS A 460 -10.81 20.50 -7.64
C LYS A 460 -10.01 20.04 -8.86
N ILE A 461 -9.63 20.99 -9.71
CA ILE A 461 -8.67 20.76 -10.80
C ILE A 461 -7.36 21.43 -10.43
N ILE A 462 -6.29 20.65 -10.42
CA ILE A 462 -4.95 21.07 -9.99
C ILE A 462 -3.99 20.95 -11.16
N VAL A 463 -3.06 21.86 -11.26
CA VAL A 463 -1.93 21.82 -12.19
C VAL A 463 -0.63 22.21 -11.49
N PRO A 464 0.54 21.72 -11.97
CA PRO A 464 1.81 21.97 -11.29
C PRO A 464 2.47 23.30 -11.65
N SER A 465 1.92 24.08 -12.62
CA SER A 465 2.51 25.38 -13.03
C SER A 465 1.47 26.32 -13.65
N TYR A 466 1.76 27.62 -13.64
CA TYR A 466 0.93 28.64 -14.29
C TYR A 466 0.92 28.49 -15.80
N SER A 467 2.04 28.08 -16.41
CA SER A 467 2.09 27.77 -17.84
C SER A 467 1.07 26.70 -18.21
N THR A 468 1.01 25.63 -17.45
CA THR A 468 0.00 24.55 -17.64
C THR A 468 -1.42 25.09 -17.45
N LYS A 469 -1.67 25.87 -16.40
CA LYS A 469 -2.96 26.53 -16.16
C LYS A 469 -3.43 27.32 -17.37
N ASN A 470 -2.56 28.17 -17.92
CA ASN A 470 -2.87 29.03 -19.05
C ASN A 470 -3.22 28.22 -20.31
N ILE A 471 -2.49 27.12 -20.58
CA ILE A 471 -2.79 26.22 -21.69
C ILE A 471 -4.18 25.61 -21.56
N PHE A 472 -4.53 25.14 -20.35
CA PHE A 472 -5.87 24.58 -20.08
C PHE A 472 -6.97 25.62 -20.20
N LEU A 473 -6.78 26.83 -19.67
CA LEU A 473 -7.76 27.91 -19.75
C LEU A 473 -7.96 28.44 -21.16
N ASN A 474 -6.95 28.38 -22.01
CA ASN A 474 -7.10 28.69 -23.45
C ASN A 474 -8.01 27.69 -24.17
N THR A 475 -8.09 26.45 -23.69
CA THR A 475 -8.94 25.39 -24.27
C THR A 475 -10.31 25.32 -23.58
N TYR A 476 -10.34 25.45 -22.25
CA TYR A 476 -11.49 25.30 -21.37
C TYR A 476 -11.64 26.54 -20.49
N LYS A 477 -12.22 27.61 -21.04
CA LYS A 477 -12.18 28.97 -20.48
C LYS A 477 -12.82 29.10 -19.10
N ASP A 478 -13.84 28.29 -18.80
CA ASP A 478 -14.70 28.46 -17.62
C ASP A 478 -14.27 27.53 -16.46
N LEU A 479 -13.17 26.78 -16.59
CA LEU A 479 -12.70 25.91 -15.52
C LEU A 479 -11.98 26.70 -14.43
N THR A 480 -12.27 26.36 -13.19
CA THR A 480 -11.50 26.83 -12.03
C THR A 480 -10.30 25.90 -11.80
N ILE A 481 -9.10 26.39 -12.00
CA ILE A 481 -7.86 25.61 -11.89
C ILE A 481 -6.95 26.21 -10.84
N GLU A 482 -6.52 25.40 -9.90
CA GLU A 482 -5.58 25.75 -8.84
C GLU A 482 -4.14 25.32 -9.22
N VAL A 483 -3.15 26.09 -8.82
CA VAL A 483 -1.74 25.72 -9.06
C VAL A 483 -1.15 25.23 -7.75
N VAL A 484 -0.69 23.97 -7.75
CA VAL A 484 0.04 23.35 -6.65
C VAL A 484 1.36 22.83 -7.20
N GLU A 485 2.44 23.57 -6.93
CA GLU A 485 3.78 23.18 -7.38
C GLU A 485 4.22 21.88 -6.68
N HIS A 486 4.89 20.98 -7.40
CA HIS A 486 5.44 19.75 -6.80
C HIS A 486 6.55 20.10 -5.81
N GLY A 487 6.61 19.32 -4.72
CA GLY A 487 7.73 19.35 -3.80
C GLY A 487 8.93 18.54 -4.33
N TYR A 488 10.09 18.81 -3.75
CA TYR A 488 11.29 18.02 -4.01
C TYR A 488 12.25 18.12 -2.82
N ASP A 489 12.74 17.00 -2.30
CA ASP A 489 13.64 16.99 -1.16
C ASP A 489 15.10 17.18 -1.58
N LYS A 490 15.85 17.88 -0.74
CA LYS A 490 17.31 17.96 -0.87
C LYS A 490 17.88 16.57 -0.60
N ILE A 491 18.76 16.11 -1.48
CA ILE A 491 19.52 14.90 -1.22
C ILE A 491 20.55 15.23 -0.14
N ASN A 492 20.52 14.51 0.98
CA ASN A 492 21.50 14.63 2.06
C ASN A 492 22.88 14.21 1.57
N GLY A 493 23.67 15.14 1.14
CA GLY A 493 25.02 15.00 0.67
C GLY A 493 25.47 16.36 0.17
N ASN A 494 25.99 17.17 1.06
CA ASN A 494 26.57 18.47 0.67
C ASN A 494 27.76 18.17 -0.25
N PRO A 495 27.72 18.43 -1.56
CA PRO A 495 28.92 18.40 -2.34
C PRO A 495 29.75 19.62 -1.94
N ASN A 496 30.55 19.50 -0.87
CA ASN A 496 31.58 20.50 -0.59
C ASN A 496 32.47 20.58 -1.83
N ASN A 497 32.21 21.58 -2.64
CA ASN A 497 32.94 21.91 -3.86
C ASN A 497 34.40 22.40 -3.61
N ASP A 498 34.86 22.36 -2.35
CA ASP A 498 36.15 22.87 -1.93
C ASP A 498 37.23 21.77 -1.79
N ASN A 499 37.24 20.80 -2.71
CA ASN A 499 38.40 19.91 -2.83
C ASN A 499 39.41 20.56 -3.79
N PRO A 500 40.51 21.14 -3.30
CA PRO A 500 41.50 21.88 -4.13
C PRO A 500 42.30 20.96 -5.06
N ASP A 501 42.23 19.63 -4.90
CA ASP A 501 43.04 18.66 -5.65
C ASP A 501 42.33 18.08 -6.89
N LYS A 502 41.13 18.51 -7.24
CA LYS A 502 40.52 18.08 -8.51
C LYS A 502 41.31 18.69 -9.69
N LYS A 503 41.99 17.86 -10.48
CA LYS A 503 42.54 18.25 -11.77
C LYS A 503 41.47 19.01 -12.57
N LYS A 504 41.64 20.33 -12.71
CA LYS A 504 40.74 21.18 -13.50
C LYS A 504 40.69 20.61 -14.92
N ASN A 505 39.53 20.08 -15.29
CA ASN A 505 39.32 19.61 -16.65
C ASN A 505 39.47 20.83 -17.58
N LYS A 506 40.30 20.75 -18.64
CA LYS A 506 40.50 21.84 -19.58
C LYS A 506 39.29 22.09 -20.48
N LYS A 507 38.27 21.21 -20.38
CA LYS A 507 37.06 21.25 -21.22
C LYS A 507 35.85 21.72 -20.46
N PHE A 508 34.93 22.42 -21.14
CA PHE A 508 33.64 22.83 -20.62
C PHE A 508 32.61 21.70 -20.82
N ASN A 509 32.21 21.03 -19.74
CA ASN A 509 31.31 19.89 -19.80
C ASN A 509 29.85 20.33 -19.67
N ILE A 510 29.03 19.99 -20.65
CA ILE A 510 27.58 20.21 -20.64
C ILE A 510 26.85 18.87 -20.63
N ALA A 511 25.63 18.79 -20.08
CA ALA A 511 24.90 17.54 -19.97
C ALA A 511 23.46 17.62 -20.47
N PHE A 512 22.99 16.48 -21.00
CA PHE A 512 21.59 16.15 -21.14
C PHE A 512 21.22 15.08 -20.12
N ILE A 513 20.01 15.17 -19.52
CA ILE A 513 19.58 14.29 -18.42
C ILE A 513 18.24 13.64 -18.73
N GLY A 514 18.10 12.35 -18.42
CA GLY A 514 16.86 11.59 -18.52
C GLY A 514 16.71 10.82 -19.82
N TYR A 515 15.45 10.57 -20.24
CA TYR A 515 15.14 9.86 -21.48
C TYR A 515 14.87 10.86 -22.61
N ILE A 516 15.87 11.06 -23.47
CA ILE A 516 15.83 12.07 -24.53
C ILE A 516 15.15 11.51 -25.76
N THR A 517 13.96 12.04 -26.05
CA THR A 517 13.11 11.72 -27.20
C THR A 517 13.03 12.91 -28.15
N GLU A 518 12.35 12.77 -29.30
CA GLU A 518 12.19 13.85 -30.28
C GLU A 518 11.65 15.13 -29.62
N GLU A 519 10.57 15.00 -28.85
CA GLU A 519 9.94 16.11 -28.13
C GLU A 519 10.79 16.65 -26.97
N LYS A 520 11.80 15.90 -26.51
CA LYS A 520 12.77 16.35 -25.50
C LYS A 520 14.09 16.80 -26.09
N GLY A 521 14.09 17.16 -27.38
CA GLY A 521 15.23 17.79 -28.05
C GLY A 521 16.30 16.83 -28.54
N LEU A 522 15.95 15.58 -28.88
CA LEU A 522 16.89 14.60 -29.45
C LEU A 522 17.66 15.15 -30.64
N LYS A 523 16.97 15.87 -31.51
CA LYS A 523 17.60 16.53 -32.67
C LYS A 523 18.79 17.41 -32.27
N TYR A 524 18.61 18.25 -31.26
CA TYR A 524 19.67 19.15 -30.77
C TYR A 524 20.82 18.39 -30.12
N LEU A 525 20.54 17.30 -29.40
CA LEU A 525 21.60 16.43 -28.86
C LEU A 525 22.42 15.83 -30.00
N GLU A 526 21.79 15.29 -31.04
CA GLU A 526 22.47 14.67 -32.18
C GLU A 526 23.35 15.68 -32.91
N GLU A 527 22.81 16.87 -33.20
CA GLU A 527 23.52 17.93 -33.86
C GLU A 527 24.67 18.51 -33.03
N LEU A 528 24.49 18.67 -31.67
CA LEU A 528 25.55 19.11 -30.77
C LEU A 528 26.70 18.10 -30.71
N ILE A 529 26.41 16.78 -30.68
CA ILE A 529 27.45 15.73 -30.68
C ILE A 529 28.38 15.90 -31.89
N GLU A 530 27.86 16.28 -33.07
CA GLU A 530 28.68 16.52 -34.26
C GLU A 530 29.40 17.88 -34.19
N LYS A 531 28.73 18.91 -33.71
CA LYS A 531 29.24 20.30 -33.65
C LYS A 531 30.42 20.47 -32.67
N VAL A 532 30.44 19.73 -31.56
CA VAL A 532 31.50 19.85 -30.53
C VAL A 532 32.81 19.11 -30.89
N LYS A 533 32.83 18.32 -31.97
CA LYS A 533 34.03 17.57 -32.35
C LYS A 533 35.23 18.50 -32.58
N GLY A 534 36.30 18.29 -31.82
CA GLY A 534 37.53 19.08 -31.93
C GLY A 534 37.49 20.41 -31.20
N THR A 535 36.39 20.75 -30.49
CA THR A 535 36.30 21.91 -29.65
C THR A 535 36.74 21.57 -28.19
N ASP A 536 36.73 22.55 -27.31
CA ASP A 536 36.98 22.38 -25.86
C ASP A 536 35.66 22.22 -25.05
N ILE A 537 34.57 21.85 -25.72
CA ILE A 537 33.29 21.52 -25.10
C ILE A 537 33.09 19.98 -25.18
N ASN A 538 32.66 19.39 -24.07
CA ASN A 538 32.18 18.00 -24.05
C ASN A 538 30.68 17.95 -23.78
N VAL A 539 29.98 17.07 -24.46
CA VAL A 539 28.58 16.73 -24.22
C VAL A 539 28.50 15.41 -23.44
N HIS A 540 27.74 15.39 -22.37
CA HIS A 540 27.47 14.20 -21.57
C HIS A 540 25.99 13.84 -21.67
N LEU A 541 25.65 12.55 -21.68
CA LEU A 541 24.29 12.06 -21.57
C LEU A 541 24.16 11.15 -20.35
N PHE A 542 23.42 11.61 -19.33
CA PHE A 542 22.97 10.79 -18.21
C PHE A 542 21.54 10.35 -18.50
N GLY A 543 21.36 9.09 -18.84
CA GLY A 543 20.08 8.55 -19.27
C GLY A 543 20.18 7.75 -20.58
N GLN A 544 19.13 7.83 -21.40
CA GLN A 544 19.07 7.12 -22.69
C GLN A 544 18.38 7.97 -23.75
N THR A 545 18.50 7.57 -25.01
CA THR A 545 17.72 8.17 -26.12
C THR A 545 16.98 7.10 -26.90
N THR A 546 15.99 7.52 -27.68
CA THR A 546 15.34 6.69 -28.71
C THR A 546 16.27 6.31 -29.84
N ASN A 547 17.29 7.13 -30.14
CA ASN A 547 18.32 6.81 -31.14
C ASN A 547 19.49 6.03 -30.52
N LYS A 548 19.55 4.74 -30.79
CA LYS A 548 20.62 3.84 -30.26
C LYS A 548 22.04 4.26 -30.67
N LYS A 549 22.22 5.06 -31.73
CA LYS A 549 23.53 5.56 -32.14
C LYS A 549 24.11 6.60 -31.17
N CYS A 550 23.26 7.28 -30.42
CA CYS A 550 23.66 8.19 -29.34
C CYS A 550 23.90 7.49 -27.99
N ASN A 551 23.60 6.22 -27.88
CA ASN A 551 23.83 5.45 -26.67
C ASN A 551 25.24 4.79 -26.66
N LYS A 552 26.26 5.49 -27.19
CA LYS A 552 27.66 5.07 -27.26
C LYS A 552 28.57 6.30 -27.24
N ASN A 553 29.74 6.16 -26.62
CA ASN A 553 30.75 7.21 -26.58
C ASN A 553 31.25 7.60 -27.98
N LYS A 554 31.52 8.88 -28.18
CA LYS A 554 32.14 9.45 -29.39
C LYS A 554 33.17 10.53 -28.99
N LYS A 555 33.91 11.07 -29.95
CA LYS A 555 34.84 12.20 -29.69
C LYS A 555 34.04 13.39 -29.11
N ASN A 556 34.46 13.92 -27.97
CA ASN A 556 33.78 14.99 -27.23
C ASN A 556 32.35 14.66 -26.77
N TYR A 557 31.98 13.38 -26.71
CA TYR A 557 30.68 12.90 -26.23
C TYR A 557 30.81 11.67 -25.33
N VAL A 558 30.26 11.74 -24.11
CA VAL A 558 30.29 10.70 -23.11
C VAL A 558 28.87 10.22 -22.79
N TYR A 559 28.62 8.94 -23.00
CA TYR A 559 27.36 8.29 -22.67
C TYR A 559 27.51 7.51 -21.35
N HIS A 560 26.75 7.92 -20.31
CA HIS A 560 26.78 7.31 -18.98
C HIS A 560 25.72 6.21 -18.78
N GLY A 561 24.69 6.15 -19.64
CA GLY A 561 23.60 5.19 -19.48
C GLY A 561 22.58 5.60 -18.42
N LYS A 562 21.78 4.63 -17.98
CA LYS A 562 20.74 4.84 -16.95
C LYS A 562 21.37 5.11 -15.59
N TYR A 563 20.79 5.98 -14.82
CA TYR A 563 21.20 6.33 -13.46
C TYR A 563 20.07 6.12 -12.45
N ILE A 564 20.40 6.06 -11.19
CA ILE A 564 19.47 6.15 -10.07
C ILE A 564 19.35 7.63 -9.72
N GLN A 565 18.12 8.14 -9.56
CA GLN A 565 17.85 9.56 -9.36
C GLN A 565 18.66 10.17 -8.20
N GLN A 566 18.79 9.44 -7.11
CA GLN A 566 19.54 9.85 -5.92
C GLN A 566 21.06 10.01 -6.17
N ASP A 567 21.61 9.27 -7.14
CA ASP A 567 23.04 9.30 -7.47
C ASP A 567 23.39 10.43 -8.44
N LEU A 568 22.40 11.01 -9.12
CA LEU A 568 22.65 11.98 -10.19
C LEU A 568 23.48 13.19 -9.76
N PRO A 569 23.26 13.85 -8.60
CA PRO A 569 24.09 14.98 -8.19
C PRO A 569 25.57 14.64 -8.06
N ASN A 570 25.90 13.47 -7.53
CA ASN A 570 27.27 12.99 -7.41
C ASN A 570 27.86 12.70 -8.80
N LEU A 571 27.13 12.05 -9.68
CA LEU A 571 27.55 11.77 -11.05
C LEU A 571 27.85 13.05 -11.84
N LEU A 572 27.02 14.07 -11.69
CA LEU A 572 27.22 15.37 -12.34
C LEU A 572 28.47 16.08 -11.79
N LEU A 573 28.70 16.03 -10.49
CA LEU A 573 29.86 16.60 -9.82
C LEU A 573 31.17 15.88 -10.20
N GLU A 574 31.16 14.54 -10.22
CA GLU A 574 32.33 13.73 -10.60
C GLU A 574 32.78 14.00 -12.04
N ASN A 575 31.82 14.27 -12.92
CA ASN A 575 32.09 14.59 -14.31
C ASN A 575 32.27 16.07 -14.60
N ASP A 576 32.38 16.90 -13.55
CA ASP A 576 32.58 18.36 -13.65
C ASP A 576 31.60 19.05 -14.60
N ILE A 577 30.30 18.66 -14.55
CA ILE A 577 29.26 19.25 -15.40
C ILE A 577 28.99 20.70 -14.96
N LYS A 578 29.03 21.61 -15.95
CA LYS A 578 28.84 23.06 -15.72
C LYS A 578 27.50 23.56 -16.19
N LEU A 579 26.84 22.89 -17.12
CA LEU A 579 25.61 23.36 -17.74
C LEU A 579 24.73 22.18 -18.12
N ILE A 580 23.43 22.30 -17.88
CA ILE A 580 22.46 21.29 -18.28
C ILE A 580 21.57 21.83 -19.40
N CYS A 581 21.39 21.03 -20.45
CA CYS A 581 20.56 21.38 -21.60
C CYS A 581 19.20 20.71 -21.50
N LEU A 582 18.15 21.49 -21.21
CA LEU A 582 16.75 21.07 -21.16
C LEU A 582 15.99 21.63 -22.37
N LEU A 583 16.29 21.09 -23.56
CA LEU A 583 15.81 21.60 -24.85
C LEU A 583 14.49 20.92 -25.29
N SER A 584 13.53 20.87 -24.36
CA SER A 584 12.18 20.33 -24.61
C SER A 584 11.43 21.20 -25.62
N MET A 585 10.85 20.53 -26.64
CA MET A 585 10.05 21.13 -27.70
C MET A 585 8.54 20.95 -27.47
N TRP A 586 8.13 20.55 -26.29
CA TRP A 586 6.76 20.53 -25.84
C TRP A 586 6.65 21.24 -24.49
N PRO A 587 5.49 21.83 -24.16
CA PRO A 587 5.33 22.58 -22.92
C PRO A 587 5.24 21.62 -21.71
N GLU A 588 6.41 21.20 -21.18
CA GLU A 588 6.42 20.36 -19.96
C GLU A 588 5.61 21.03 -18.87
N THR A 589 4.88 20.21 -18.11
CA THR A 589 3.97 20.72 -17.07
C THR A 589 4.70 21.04 -15.76
N TYR A 590 5.86 20.39 -15.47
CA TYR A 590 6.71 20.65 -14.30
C TYR A 590 8.20 20.49 -14.59
N SER A 591 8.66 19.32 -15.00
CA SER A 591 10.07 18.89 -15.19
C SER A 591 10.83 18.57 -13.91
N TYR A 592 10.87 17.29 -13.55
CA TYR A 592 11.73 16.79 -12.46
C TYR A 592 13.22 16.95 -12.79
N THR A 593 13.62 16.80 -14.07
CA THR A 593 15.01 17.01 -14.50
C THR A 593 15.51 18.43 -14.27
N LEU A 594 14.62 19.43 -14.31
CA LEU A 594 14.98 20.79 -13.87
C LEU A 594 15.25 20.83 -12.36
N SER A 595 14.40 20.19 -11.55
CA SER A 595 14.61 20.13 -10.09
C SER A 595 15.93 19.43 -9.75
N GLU A 596 16.24 18.31 -10.41
CA GLU A 596 17.50 17.56 -10.27
C GLU A 596 18.72 18.42 -10.64
N SER A 597 18.62 19.21 -11.72
CA SER A 597 19.67 20.15 -12.13
C SER A 597 19.92 21.22 -11.06
N LEU A 598 18.86 21.81 -10.54
CA LEU A 598 18.95 22.88 -9.53
C LEU A 598 19.51 22.34 -8.20
N ILE A 599 19.10 21.16 -7.76
CA ILE A 599 19.64 20.53 -6.55
C ILE A 599 21.14 20.25 -6.68
N SER A 600 21.59 19.95 -7.90
CA SER A 600 23.02 19.79 -8.20
C SER A 600 23.77 21.13 -8.33
N GLU A 601 23.11 22.26 -8.06
CA GLU A 601 23.63 23.63 -8.19
C GLU A 601 24.14 23.98 -9.59
N ILE A 602 23.58 23.33 -10.64
CA ILE A 602 24.01 23.53 -12.03
C ILE A 602 22.96 24.35 -12.78
N PRO A 603 23.35 25.52 -13.36
CA PRO A 603 22.47 26.30 -14.21
C PRO A 603 22.05 25.57 -15.48
N VAL A 604 20.93 25.98 -16.05
CA VAL A 604 20.35 25.32 -17.22
C VAL A 604 20.20 26.26 -18.42
N ILE A 605 20.18 25.69 -19.64
CA ILE A 605 19.61 26.35 -20.82
C ILE A 605 18.32 25.66 -21.23
N SER A 606 17.31 26.40 -21.62
CA SER A 606 16.05 25.86 -22.11
C SER A 606 15.41 26.76 -23.16
N PHE A 607 14.43 26.23 -23.86
CA PHE A 607 13.57 27.06 -24.69
C PHE A 607 12.53 27.81 -23.87
N ASP A 608 12.02 28.91 -24.43
CA ASP A 608 10.93 29.70 -23.84
C ASP A 608 9.59 28.97 -24.03
N LEU A 609 9.41 27.86 -23.29
CA LEU A 609 8.25 26.99 -23.42
C LEU A 609 7.94 26.26 -22.10
N GLY A 610 6.65 26.29 -21.71
CA GLY A 610 6.13 25.47 -20.62
C GLY A 610 6.68 25.83 -19.24
N ALA A 611 6.54 24.91 -18.30
CA ALA A 611 6.95 25.10 -16.91
C ALA A 611 8.48 25.23 -16.73
N ILE A 612 9.28 24.68 -17.63
CA ILE A 612 10.74 24.84 -17.56
C ILE A 612 11.09 26.33 -17.69
N ALA A 613 10.61 26.98 -18.74
CA ALA A 613 10.86 28.41 -18.95
C ALA A 613 10.29 29.28 -17.81
N GLU A 614 9.07 28.99 -17.37
CA GLU A 614 8.44 29.67 -16.23
C GLU A 614 9.33 29.65 -15.00
N ARG A 615 9.77 28.46 -14.59
CA ARG A 615 10.57 28.26 -13.37
C ARG A 615 11.98 28.87 -13.49
N VAL A 616 12.61 28.73 -14.65
CA VAL A 616 13.95 29.32 -14.91
C VAL A 616 13.89 30.83 -14.92
N LYS A 617 12.86 31.45 -15.55
CA LYS A 617 12.68 32.91 -15.55
C LYS A 617 12.36 33.45 -14.15
N LYS A 618 11.41 32.82 -13.45
CA LYS A 618 10.96 33.25 -12.12
C LYS A 618 12.12 33.36 -11.12
N ALA A 619 13.05 32.39 -11.15
CA ALA A 619 14.18 32.31 -10.24
C ALA A 619 15.49 32.85 -10.84
N ASP A 620 15.54 33.14 -12.13
CA ASP A 620 16.70 33.56 -12.90
C ASP A 620 17.93 32.63 -12.74
N VAL A 621 17.67 31.32 -12.87
CA VAL A 621 18.64 30.22 -12.59
C VAL A 621 19.24 29.58 -13.86
N GLY A 622 19.12 30.25 -14.99
CA GLY A 622 19.61 29.74 -16.26
C GLY A 622 19.43 30.74 -17.40
N TRP A 623 19.49 30.26 -18.62
CA TRP A 623 19.33 31.06 -19.85
C TRP A 623 18.20 30.49 -20.70
N ILE A 624 17.44 31.37 -21.29
CA ILE A 624 16.26 31.04 -22.11
C ILE A 624 16.52 31.43 -23.57
N LEU A 625 16.25 30.50 -24.44
CA LEU A 625 16.30 30.68 -25.89
C LEU A 625 14.90 30.74 -26.50
N PRO A 626 14.65 31.53 -27.53
CA PRO A 626 13.44 31.41 -28.32
C PRO A 626 13.26 29.98 -28.85
N ILE A 627 12.00 29.51 -28.94
CA ILE A 627 11.71 28.11 -29.35
C ILE A 627 12.16 27.80 -30.79
N ASN A 628 12.31 28.81 -31.63
CA ASN A 628 12.77 28.70 -33.05
C ASN A 628 14.30 28.85 -33.16
N SER A 629 15.05 28.88 -32.09
CA SER A 629 16.53 28.98 -32.09
C SER A 629 17.16 27.81 -32.84
N THR A 630 18.16 28.13 -33.62
CA THR A 630 18.95 27.17 -34.41
C THR A 630 20.02 26.51 -33.52
N LEU A 631 20.67 25.46 -34.05
CA LEU A 631 21.84 24.86 -33.44
C LEU A 631 22.95 25.90 -33.18
N ASP A 632 23.16 26.81 -34.15
CA ASP A 632 24.21 27.84 -34.06
C ASP A 632 23.91 28.83 -32.93
N ASP A 633 22.65 29.20 -32.70
CA ASP A 633 22.24 30.03 -31.56
C ASP A 633 22.52 29.34 -30.24
N ILE A 634 22.18 28.04 -30.13
CA ILE A 634 22.44 27.23 -28.94
C ILE A 634 23.95 27.15 -28.67
N PHE A 635 24.76 26.85 -29.70
CA PHE A 635 26.20 26.69 -29.57
C PHE A 635 26.88 28.04 -29.21
N LYS A 636 26.42 29.15 -29.85
CA LYS A 636 26.84 30.50 -29.51
C LYS A 636 26.56 30.85 -28.03
N LEU A 637 25.35 30.54 -27.55
CA LEU A 637 25.01 30.77 -26.13
C LEU A 637 25.90 29.97 -25.22
N ILE A 638 26.14 28.68 -25.48
CA ILE A 638 27.05 27.83 -24.67
C ILE A 638 28.45 28.44 -24.63
N SER A 639 28.95 28.94 -25.79
CA SER A 639 30.27 29.58 -25.88
C SER A 639 30.32 30.90 -25.08
N THR A 640 29.24 31.69 -25.12
CA THR A 640 29.11 32.93 -24.35
C THR A 640 29.12 32.66 -22.84
N ILE A 641 28.32 31.67 -22.38
CA ILE A 641 28.26 31.24 -20.96
C ILE A 641 29.65 30.81 -20.48
N LYS A 642 30.37 30.04 -21.27
CA LYS A 642 31.73 29.61 -20.97
C LYS A 642 32.68 30.79 -20.79
N SER A 643 32.52 31.87 -21.57
CA SER A 643 33.34 33.06 -21.55
C SER A 643 32.90 34.11 -20.51
N ALA A 644 31.80 33.88 -19.80
CA ALA A 644 31.19 34.81 -18.84
C ALA A 644 31.14 34.24 -17.40
N PRO A 645 32.28 33.95 -16.76
CA PRO A 645 32.33 33.25 -15.45
C PRO A 645 31.63 34.04 -14.30
N GLN A 646 31.53 35.35 -14.39
CA GLN A 646 30.87 36.17 -13.39
C GLN A 646 29.33 35.98 -13.45
N GLU A 647 28.76 36.01 -14.63
CA GLU A 647 27.34 35.76 -14.82
C GLU A 647 26.98 34.32 -14.41
N TYR A 648 27.82 33.35 -14.77
CA TYR A 648 27.66 31.96 -14.33
C TYR A 648 27.61 31.85 -12.81
N LYS A 649 28.54 32.46 -12.07
CA LYS A 649 28.55 32.49 -10.60
C LYS A 649 27.26 33.09 -10.03
N GLN A 650 26.77 34.18 -10.61
CA GLN A 650 25.51 34.80 -10.15
C GLN A 650 24.33 33.80 -10.32
N LYS A 651 24.26 33.02 -11.41
CA LYS A 651 23.23 32.01 -11.57
C LYS A 651 23.32 30.94 -10.49
N VAL A 652 24.52 30.44 -10.18
CA VAL A 652 24.74 29.46 -9.09
C VAL A 652 24.31 30.01 -7.72
N GLU A 653 24.64 31.27 -7.42
CA GLU A 653 24.20 31.91 -6.17
C GLU A 653 22.67 32.01 -6.07
N ARG A 654 21.99 32.34 -7.17
CA ARG A 654 20.53 32.36 -7.23
C ARG A 654 19.93 30.98 -7.05
N ILE A 655 20.54 29.92 -7.62
CA ILE A 655 20.13 28.55 -7.36
C ILE A 655 20.26 28.23 -5.87
N ARG A 656 21.37 28.55 -5.24
CA ARG A 656 21.59 28.34 -3.79
C ARG A 656 20.54 29.08 -2.94
N HIS A 657 20.18 30.31 -3.33
CA HIS A 657 19.13 31.07 -2.67
C HIS A 657 17.74 30.39 -2.88
N LEU A 658 17.42 29.96 -4.09
CA LEU A 658 16.17 29.23 -4.41
C LEU A 658 16.05 27.95 -3.58
N LEU A 659 17.14 27.18 -3.46
CA LEU A 659 17.15 25.92 -2.71
C LEU A 659 16.87 26.08 -1.21
N LYS A 660 17.14 27.25 -0.62
CA LYS A 660 16.81 27.50 0.79
C LYS A 660 15.30 27.52 1.03
N ASN A 661 14.52 27.96 0.03
CA ASN A 661 13.07 28.16 0.10
C ASN A 661 12.29 27.19 -0.81
N MET A 662 12.93 26.16 -1.33
CA MET A 662 12.27 25.20 -2.22
C MET A 662 11.30 24.35 -1.42
N LYS A 663 10.08 24.18 -1.95
CA LYS A 663 9.01 23.38 -1.36
C LYS A 663 9.46 21.92 -1.21
N SER A 664 9.40 21.40 0.02
CA SER A 664 9.72 19.99 0.30
C SER A 664 8.59 19.05 -0.11
N LEU A 665 8.88 17.75 -0.17
CA LEU A 665 7.85 16.72 -0.36
C LEU A 665 6.83 16.71 0.78
N LYS A 666 7.29 16.99 2.01
CA LYS A 666 6.41 17.11 3.18
C LYS A 666 5.47 18.31 3.08
N ASP A 667 5.96 19.48 2.63
CA ASP A 667 5.11 20.66 2.44
C ASP A 667 4.06 20.42 1.36
N MET A 668 4.41 19.72 0.28
CA MET A 668 3.47 19.30 -0.74
C MET A 668 2.42 18.33 -0.17
N GLY A 669 2.85 17.35 0.63
CA GLY A 669 1.95 16.41 1.31
C GLY A 669 0.95 17.14 2.21
N ASN A 670 1.42 18.10 3.03
CA ASN A 670 0.56 18.90 3.90
C ASN A 670 -0.48 19.71 3.10
N GLU A 671 -0.09 20.32 1.99
CA GLU A 671 -1.01 21.09 1.13
C GLU A 671 -2.07 20.17 0.49
N TYR A 672 -1.68 18.99 0.01
CA TYR A 672 -2.65 18.02 -0.50
C TYR A 672 -3.54 17.46 0.62
N THR A 673 -3.04 17.27 1.82
CA THR A 673 -3.83 16.89 3.00
C THR A 673 -4.94 17.93 3.27
N GLU A 674 -4.61 19.23 3.24
CA GLU A 674 -5.62 20.28 3.39
C GLU A 674 -6.66 20.26 2.26
N ILE A 675 -6.20 20.08 1.01
CA ILE A 675 -7.09 19.99 -0.15
C ILE A 675 -8.03 18.80 -0.01
N TYR A 676 -7.53 17.63 0.39
CA TYR A 676 -8.34 16.44 0.58
C TYR A 676 -9.39 16.65 1.69
N ASN A 677 -8.96 17.11 2.86
CA ASN A 677 -9.85 17.34 4.00
C ASN A 677 -10.96 18.35 3.69
N LYS A 678 -10.65 19.43 2.95
CA LYS A 678 -11.64 20.41 2.48
C LYS A 678 -12.62 19.84 1.44
N THR A 679 -12.20 18.83 0.69
CA THR A 679 -12.98 18.27 -0.42
C THR A 679 -13.87 17.10 0.02
N ILE A 680 -13.43 16.30 1.00
CA ILE A 680 -14.18 15.16 1.52
C ILE A 680 -15.38 15.64 2.33
N ASN A 681 -16.56 15.23 1.91
CA ASN A 681 -17.77 15.40 2.72
C ASN A 681 -17.73 14.39 3.85
N VAL A 682 -17.69 14.85 5.11
CA VAL A 682 -17.70 13.99 6.29
C VAL A 682 -19.09 13.34 6.41
N PHE A 683 -19.24 12.13 5.89
CA PHE A 683 -20.36 11.27 6.23
C PHE A 683 -19.97 10.44 7.47
N PRO A 684 -20.85 10.33 8.49
CA PRO A 684 -20.57 9.44 9.60
C PRO A 684 -20.39 8.01 9.06
N VAL A 685 -19.33 7.33 9.52
CA VAL A 685 -19.04 5.94 9.15
C VAL A 685 -20.26 5.11 9.55
N LYS A 686 -21.01 4.60 8.58
CA LYS A 686 -22.04 3.60 8.82
C LYS A 686 -21.37 2.32 9.27
N ASN A 687 -21.99 1.61 10.22
CA ASN A 687 -21.51 0.30 10.65
C ASN A 687 -21.25 -0.58 9.44
N HIS A 688 -20.07 -1.24 9.41
CA HIS A 688 -19.77 -2.20 8.39
C HIS A 688 -20.73 -3.38 8.51
N ASP A 689 -21.49 -3.68 7.47
CA ASP A 689 -22.29 -4.90 7.43
C ASP A 689 -21.42 -6.12 7.05
N ILE A 690 -21.94 -7.31 7.34
CA ILE A 690 -21.25 -8.57 7.05
C ILE A 690 -20.93 -8.70 5.56
N TYR A 691 -21.84 -8.26 4.69
CA TYR A 691 -21.65 -8.34 3.24
C TYR A 691 -20.44 -7.52 2.78
N TYR A 692 -20.30 -6.30 3.30
CA TYR A 692 -19.14 -5.44 3.01
C TYR A 692 -17.83 -6.11 3.45
N ILE A 693 -17.79 -6.66 4.67
CA ILE A 693 -16.61 -7.31 5.22
C ILE A 693 -16.21 -8.53 4.35
N GLN A 694 -17.16 -9.35 3.97
CA GLN A 694 -16.93 -10.52 3.09
C GLN A 694 -16.43 -10.09 1.71
N SER A 695 -17.06 -9.12 1.07
CA SER A 695 -16.65 -8.57 -0.23
C SER A 695 -15.21 -8.04 -0.20
N ARG A 696 -14.84 -7.30 0.86
CA ARG A 696 -13.51 -6.77 1.04
C ARG A 696 -12.46 -7.87 1.22
N ASN A 697 -12.76 -8.87 2.04
CA ASN A 697 -11.86 -9.98 2.28
C ASN A 697 -11.64 -10.82 1.02
N GLU A 698 -12.71 -11.06 0.25
CA GLU A 698 -12.60 -11.73 -1.05
C GLU A 698 -11.74 -10.93 -2.03
N PHE A 699 -11.90 -9.61 -2.08
CA PHE A 699 -11.07 -8.72 -2.90
C PHE A 699 -9.59 -8.83 -2.54
N TYR A 700 -9.24 -8.77 -1.24
CA TYR A 700 -7.85 -8.89 -0.79
C TYR A 700 -7.28 -10.29 -0.95
N ARG A 701 -8.09 -11.34 -0.74
CA ARG A 701 -7.67 -12.74 -0.96
C ARG A 701 -7.30 -12.98 -2.42
N LYS A 702 -8.12 -12.53 -3.36
CA LYS A 702 -7.82 -12.58 -4.80
C LYS A 702 -6.52 -11.87 -5.17
N GLY A 703 -6.15 -10.82 -4.46
CA GLY A 703 -4.86 -10.13 -4.65
C GLY A 703 -3.65 -10.93 -4.19
N LYS A 704 -3.79 -11.75 -3.14
CA LYS A 704 -2.69 -12.59 -2.60
C LYS A 704 -2.51 -13.90 -3.39
N GLU A 705 -3.57 -14.42 -4.00
CA GLU A 705 -3.56 -15.67 -4.77
C GLU A 705 -2.99 -15.54 -6.19
N THR A 706 -2.43 -14.40 -6.58
CA THR A 706 -1.69 -14.29 -7.84
C THR A 706 -0.48 -15.22 -7.78
N PRO A 707 -0.45 -16.33 -8.57
CA PRO A 707 0.64 -17.27 -8.51
C PRO A 707 1.94 -16.53 -8.80
N THR A 708 2.95 -16.71 -7.98
CA THR A 708 4.33 -16.41 -8.31
C THR A 708 4.70 -17.31 -9.49
N LEU A 709 4.43 -16.86 -10.71
CA LEU A 709 4.90 -17.55 -11.90
C LEU A 709 6.40 -17.72 -11.79
N ASP A 710 6.89 -18.95 -11.87
CA ASP A 710 8.31 -19.20 -11.96
C ASP A 710 8.82 -18.58 -13.28
N LEU A 711 9.29 -17.34 -13.17
CA LEU A 711 9.83 -16.56 -14.28
C LEU A 711 10.99 -17.25 -14.99
N LYS A 712 11.65 -18.22 -14.34
CA LYS A 712 12.74 -19.01 -14.95
C LYS A 712 12.17 -20.09 -15.86
N GLU A 713 11.12 -20.76 -15.43
CA GLU A 713 10.43 -21.81 -16.20
C GLU A 713 9.68 -21.20 -17.38
N GLU A 714 8.97 -20.11 -17.20
CA GLU A 714 8.35 -19.33 -18.29
C GLU A 714 9.38 -18.90 -19.36
N LYS A 715 10.50 -18.34 -18.96
CA LYS A 715 11.56 -17.92 -19.89
C LYS A 715 12.18 -19.09 -20.64
N LYS A 716 12.29 -20.24 -20.02
CA LYS A 716 12.79 -21.47 -20.65
C LYS A 716 11.80 -21.97 -21.72
N GLU A 717 10.53 -22.03 -21.36
CA GLU A 717 9.47 -22.47 -22.26
C GLU A 717 9.22 -21.49 -23.40
N TYR A 718 9.25 -20.16 -23.11
CA TYR A 718 9.21 -19.13 -24.16
C TYR A 718 10.34 -19.29 -25.21
N LYS A 719 11.56 -19.60 -24.77
CA LYS A 719 12.69 -19.85 -25.69
C LYS A 719 12.43 -21.13 -26.51
N ARG A 720 11.88 -22.20 -25.90
CA ARG A 720 11.52 -23.44 -26.58
C ARG A 720 10.48 -23.20 -27.67
N VAL A 721 9.34 -22.58 -27.34
CA VAL A 721 8.26 -22.31 -28.29
C VAL A 721 8.71 -21.34 -29.38
N LYS A 722 9.55 -20.35 -29.06
CA LYS A 722 10.16 -19.46 -30.05
C LYS A 722 11.06 -20.23 -31.05
N HIS A 723 11.75 -21.26 -30.60
CA HIS A 723 12.55 -22.11 -31.51
C HIS A 723 11.63 -22.94 -32.43
N ILE A 724 10.56 -23.53 -31.90
CA ILE A 724 9.56 -24.26 -32.67
C ILE A 724 8.92 -23.40 -33.77
N ILE A 725 8.59 -22.15 -33.47
CA ILE A 725 8.06 -21.20 -34.46
C ILE A 725 9.04 -21.03 -35.64
N LYS A 726 10.33 -21.05 -35.40
CA LYS A 726 11.37 -20.88 -36.43
C LYS A 726 11.79 -22.15 -37.14
N SER A 727 11.41 -23.33 -36.61
CA SER A 727 11.78 -24.64 -37.16
C SER A 727 10.88 -25.04 -38.33
N SER A 728 11.20 -26.13 -39.01
CA SER A 728 10.41 -26.73 -40.09
C SER A 728 9.19 -27.51 -39.63
N VAL A 729 8.85 -27.48 -38.34
CA VAL A 729 7.67 -28.14 -37.77
C VAL A 729 6.39 -27.68 -38.49
N PRO A 730 5.42 -28.55 -38.76
CA PRO A 730 4.15 -28.20 -39.42
C PRO A 730 3.42 -27.06 -38.73
N LEU A 731 2.76 -26.19 -39.52
CA LEU A 731 2.07 -24.97 -39.04
C LEU A 731 1.07 -25.27 -37.92
N LYS A 732 0.29 -26.37 -38.05
CA LYS A 732 -0.69 -26.80 -37.05
C LYS A 732 -0.05 -27.19 -35.72
N GLN A 733 1.10 -27.84 -35.75
CA GLN A 733 1.84 -28.24 -34.55
C GLN A 733 2.45 -27.01 -33.86
N ALA A 734 3.06 -26.08 -34.62
CA ALA A 734 3.59 -24.82 -34.09
C ALA A 734 2.47 -23.95 -33.48
N PHE A 735 1.27 -23.95 -34.08
CA PHE A 735 0.11 -23.24 -33.53
C PHE A 735 -0.35 -23.86 -32.20
N ASN A 736 -0.45 -25.19 -32.12
CA ASN A 736 -0.83 -25.88 -30.90
C ASN A 736 0.16 -25.59 -29.75
N GLU A 737 1.46 -25.57 -30.01
CA GLU A 737 2.48 -25.22 -29.01
C GLU A 737 2.33 -23.78 -28.53
N VAL A 738 2.02 -22.84 -29.43
CA VAL A 738 1.73 -21.45 -29.07
C VAL A 738 0.47 -21.34 -28.22
N GLN A 739 -0.58 -22.10 -28.55
CA GLN A 739 -1.81 -22.11 -27.77
C GLN A 739 -1.59 -22.74 -26.39
N ASN A 740 -0.87 -23.87 -26.29
CA ASN A 740 -0.52 -24.49 -25.03
C ASN A 740 0.28 -23.55 -24.14
N PHE A 741 1.28 -22.86 -24.69
CA PHE A 741 2.03 -21.83 -23.96
C PHE A 741 1.12 -20.71 -23.43
N ARG A 742 0.17 -20.25 -24.27
CA ARG A 742 -0.79 -19.21 -23.89
C ARG A 742 -1.79 -19.69 -22.83
N HIS A 743 -2.16 -20.96 -22.80
CA HIS A 743 -3.02 -21.54 -21.77
C HIS A 743 -2.26 -21.73 -20.45
N THR A 744 -1.04 -22.26 -20.51
CA THR A 744 -0.22 -22.52 -19.32
C THR A 744 0.22 -21.22 -18.65
N TYR A 745 0.59 -20.21 -19.45
CA TYR A 745 1.11 -18.92 -18.94
C TYR A 745 0.12 -17.79 -19.19
N THR A 746 -1.08 -17.90 -18.62
CA THR A 746 -2.19 -16.95 -18.84
C THR A 746 -1.86 -15.51 -18.45
N ASN A 747 -0.94 -15.29 -17.50
CA ASN A 747 -0.59 -13.98 -16.93
C ASN A 747 0.82 -13.52 -17.28
N SER A 748 1.46 -14.04 -18.35
CA SER A 748 2.87 -13.79 -18.63
C SER A 748 3.14 -12.70 -19.65
N LYS A 749 4.28 -11.99 -19.47
CA LYS A 749 4.82 -11.01 -20.44
C LYS A 749 5.10 -11.61 -21.82
N CYS A 750 5.32 -12.91 -21.89
CA CYS A 750 5.72 -13.60 -23.11
C CYS A 750 4.52 -14.10 -23.92
N ARG A 751 3.35 -14.21 -23.32
CA ARG A 751 2.13 -14.79 -23.92
C ARG A 751 1.75 -14.17 -25.27
N ASN A 752 1.59 -12.86 -25.30
CA ASN A 752 1.20 -12.18 -26.52
C ASN A 752 2.38 -12.03 -27.49
N LYS A 753 3.60 -11.83 -26.98
CA LYS A 753 4.81 -11.77 -27.81
C LYS A 753 5.05 -13.05 -28.59
N ILE A 754 4.78 -14.24 -28.02
CA ILE A 754 4.93 -15.51 -28.71
C ILE A 754 3.86 -15.67 -29.81
N PHE A 755 2.63 -15.21 -29.55
CA PHE A 755 1.53 -15.25 -30.53
C PHE A 755 1.78 -14.31 -31.70
N PHE A 756 2.18 -13.06 -31.42
CA PHE A 756 2.56 -12.12 -32.48
C PHE A 756 3.75 -12.63 -33.30
N LYS A 757 4.78 -13.21 -32.67
CA LYS A 757 5.89 -13.83 -33.38
C LYS A 757 5.45 -14.99 -34.26
N PHE A 758 4.49 -15.81 -33.83
CA PHE A 758 3.91 -16.87 -34.63
C PHE A 758 3.20 -16.29 -35.89
N ILE A 759 2.34 -15.27 -35.72
CA ILE A 759 1.66 -14.60 -36.84
C ILE A 759 2.67 -14.02 -37.81
N TRP A 760 3.62 -13.23 -37.33
CA TRP A 760 4.61 -12.56 -38.19
C TRP A 760 5.54 -13.54 -38.90
N TYR A 761 6.02 -14.55 -38.20
CA TYR A 761 7.04 -15.45 -38.76
C TYR A 761 6.44 -16.58 -39.61
N ARG A 762 5.32 -17.16 -39.17
CA ARG A 762 4.73 -18.35 -39.82
C ARG A 762 3.55 -18.07 -40.72
N ILE A 763 2.75 -17.04 -40.46
CA ILE A 763 1.57 -16.70 -41.25
C ILE A 763 1.90 -15.65 -42.27
N LEU A 764 2.53 -14.55 -41.89
CA LEU A 764 2.87 -13.43 -42.80
C LEU A 764 4.23 -13.58 -43.46
N ARG A 765 5.03 -14.60 -43.13
CA ARG A 765 6.38 -14.88 -43.63
C ARG A 765 7.35 -13.69 -43.52
N ILE A 766 7.22 -12.89 -42.49
CA ILE A 766 8.10 -11.75 -42.23
C ILE A 766 9.16 -12.17 -41.21
N ASN A 767 10.44 -12.07 -41.59
CA ASN A 767 11.56 -12.30 -40.66
C ASN A 767 11.71 -11.08 -39.74
N ILE A 768 11.53 -11.27 -38.43
CA ILE A 768 11.81 -10.28 -37.38
C ILE A 768 13.00 -10.72 -36.53
#